data_d9a28499ee25883321d9394e8eacbfdb
#
_entry.id   d9a28499ee25883321d9394e8eacbfdb
#
_cell.length_a   1.000
_cell.length_b   1.000
_cell.length_c   1.000
_cell.angle_alpha   90.00
_cell.angle_beta   90.00
_cell.angle_gamma   90.00
#
_symmetry.space_group_name_H-M   'P 1'
#
loop_
_entity.id
_entity.type
_entity.pdbx_description
1 polymer ?
#
loop_
_entity_poly.entity_id
_entity_poly.type
_entity_poly.pdbx_seq_one_letter_code
_entity_poly.pdbx_strand_id
1 'polypeptide(L)'
;MKNKRYRELAAILVMMTMTVGSITTVAAETEITAEEETTAETEPAVEATAETETADETETETAENADSEAAETADTQSQAAALEVTDRFAQQTAVDEALLQEASNGYSLDEALIVVNPYGMSPLSAVAVFSTEEACGGTVTVKGKSAENDVTGTFEEATEHIVPIYGLYNNDTTEVVITLDDGTSATFEVTTEDIGVDYGTIQTEMKSEASYDYSNLTFVCSTMGTLYGVDAAGDIRFFTNIGGTLGVHQLENGHLLMPASYVLKSSYYKEGMIEVDLLGKIYREYMIPGGQHHDFVELPDGNLLVASDSPDLSTVEDYVVEIDRETGDVVWELDMKDLISQEDGQSASMDSDGSEESDWFHNNGLAYDAENDLVLLSARHKDAIVAVNKEDKSLAWILGDPTGWDGVDQSYFFTPEGEDFEWFYAQHNVSILDNGDIALFDNGTAKVKRVDGDNRVSGDNVYSRAVVYQIDTENMTVSQVTEYGKERGADWYSDWISGVVSLDGTQDHLWITAGSHLHSDEENRSDYYPKDMFVQGLTKTTHIDQVDNGELSFELTISGDTYNALTYRSFRMPLYTEGKYDPSAVPEVLGSLGETSYEESSIDVSSAEALPDGWNFLLDGSKISVNGSFLTQTAAADLQAGKLILISGESQRAYQLTQTPSEGDDGTNVTVKGWTAVDGLEGQEWDIYLELDGVLYNTGYMYSQA
;
A
#
# COMPACT_ATOMS: atom_id res chain seq x y z
N MET A 1 -16.06 26.15 31.61
CA MET A 1 -14.96 26.32 30.63
C MET A 1 -14.46 24.94 30.14
N LYS A 2 -14.23 23.94 31.02
CA LYS A 2 -13.81 22.56 30.63
C LYS A 2 -14.69 21.93 29.53
N ASN A 3 -16.04 22.00 29.64
CA ASN A 3 -16.96 21.40 28.65
C ASN A 3 -16.99 22.06 27.26
N LYS A 4 -16.43 23.26 27.10
CA LYS A 4 -16.41 23.92 25.80
C LYS A 4 -15.15 23.53 25.02
N ARG A 5 -14.02 23.32 25.70
CA ARG A 5 -12.75 22.90 25.10
C ARG A 5 -12.76 21.43 24.69
N TYR A 6 -13.37 20.55 25.50
CA TYR A 6 -13.65 19.16 25.10
C TYR A 6 -14.45 19.08 23.79
N ARG A 7 -15.34 20.05 23.55
CA ARG A 7 -16.10 20.13 22.30
C ARG A 7 -15.29 20.69 21.14
N GLU A 8 -14.26 21.49 21.41
CA GLU A 8 -13.38 22.03 20.37
C GLU A 8 -12.34 20.98 19.94
N LEU A 9 -11.71 20.24 20.86
CA LEU A 9 -10.87 19.06 20.53
C LEU A 9 -11.68 17.94 19.88
N ALA A 10 -12.83 17.61 20.44
CA ALA A 10 -13.74 16.63 19.82
C ALA A 10 -14.25 17.09 18.44
N ALA A 11 -14.38 18.38 18.19
CA ALA A 11 -14.77 18.89 16.87
C ALA A 11 -13.63 18.81 15.86
N ILE A 12 -12.39 19.02 16.26
CA ILE A 12 -11.20 18.80 15.43
C ILE A 12 -11.04 17.32 15.12
N LEU A 13 -11.14 16.44 16.13
CA LEU A 13 -11.11 14.99 15.95
C LEU A 13 -12.28 14.47 15.09
N VAL A 14 -13.51 14.96 15.29
CA VAL A 14 -14.69 14.58 14.49
C VAL A 14 -14.57 15.05 13.04
N MET A 15 -13.94 16.20 12.79
CA MET A 15 -13.66 16.65 11.41
C MET A 15 -12.64 15.73 10.73
N MET A 16 -11.60 15.27 11.44
CA MET A 16 -10.65 14.29 10.91
C MET A 16 -11.28 12.96 10.59
N THR A 17 -12.12 12.42 11.46
CA THR A 17 -12.83 11.13 11.20
C THR A 17 -13.84 11.24 10.06
N MET A 18 -14.41 12.40 9.78
CA MET A 18 -15.31 12.60 8.65
C MET A 18 -14.57 12.73 7.30
N THR A 19 -13.36 13.26 7.29
CA THR A 19 -12.55 13.39 6.06
C THR A 19 -11.84 12.07 5.70
N VAL A 20 -11.42 11.29 6.68
CA VAL A 20 -10.76 9.98 6.48
C VAL A 20 -11.77 8.87 6.20
N GLY A 21 -12.99 8.96 6.74
CA GLY A 21 -14.08 8.01 6.46
C GLY A 21 -14.56 7.98 5.00
N SER A 22 -14.04 8.85 4.14
CA SER A 22 -14.34 8.86 2.70
C SER A 22 -13.29 8.16 1.85
N ILE A 23 -12.19 7.68 2.43
CA ILE A 23 -11.25 6.75 1.78
C ILE A 23 -11.72 5.32 2.10
N THR A 24 -12.97 5.03 1.84
CA THR A 24 -13.38 3.65 1.63
C THR A 24 -12.66 3.19 0.37
N THR A 25 -11.77 2.23 0.52
CA THR A 25 -11.41 1.33 -0.56
C THR A 25 -12.72 0.85 -1.18
N VAL A 26 -13.12 1.43 -2.30
CA VAL A 26 -14.11 0.83 -3.17
C VAL A 26 -13.40 -0.39 -3.72
N ALA A 27 -13.55 -1.53 -3.04
CA ALA A 27 -13.37 -2.80 -3.69
C ALA A 27 -14.30 -2.74 -4.90
N ALA A 28 -13.73 -2.72 -6.08
CA ALA A 28 -14.50 -2.88 -7.30
C ALA A 28 -15.10 -4.28 -7.22
N GLU A 29 -16.39 -4.36 -6.86
CA GLU A 29 -17.19 -5.55 -7.11
C GLU A 29 -17.31 -5.68 -8.63
N THR A 30 -16.31 -6.28 -9.24
CA THR A 30 -16.44 -6.82 -10.58
C THR A 30 -17.07 -8.18 -10.43
N GLU A 31 -18.40 -8.25 -10.49
CA GLU A 31 -19.08 -9.51 -10.78
C GLU A 31 -18.67 -9.97 -12.17
N ILE A 32 -17.67 -10.84 -12.22
CA ILE A 32 -17.40 -11.64 -13.41
C ILE A 32 -18.36 -12.82 -13.36
N THR A 33 -19.49 -12.70 -14.05
CA THR A 33 -20.36 -13.84 -14.32
C THR A 33 -19.64 -14.77 -15.30
N ALA A 34 -19.19 -15.92 -14.80
CA ALA A 34 -18.73 -17.01 -15.65
C ALA A 34 -19.91 -17.55 -16.47
N GLU A 35 -19.84 -17.42 -17.80
CA GLU A 35 -20.73 -18.14 -18.71
C GLU A 35 -20.37 -19.63 -18.71
N GLU A 36 -21.26 -20.45 -18.17
CA GLU A 36 -21.24 -21.89 -18.37
C GLU A 36 -21.63 -22.23 -19.82
N GLU A 37 -20.70 -22.71 -20.62
CA GLU A 37 -21.00 -23.45 -21.83
C GLU A 37 -21.62 -24.82 -21.49
N THR A 38 -22.93 -24.93 -21.56
CA THR A 38 -23.60 -26.25 -21.64
C THR A 38 -24.08 -26.52 -23.05
N THR A 39 -23.51 -27.55 -23.63
CA THR A 39 -23.89 -28.14 -24.90
C THR A 39 -25.35 -28.62 -24.96
N ALA A 40 -25.91 -28.37 -26.11
CA ALA A 40 -27.31 -28.63 -26.49
C ALA A 40 -27.73 -30.11 -26.49
N GLU A 41 -28.98 -30.35 -26.12
CA GLU A 41 -29.84 -31.32 -26.82
C GLU A 41 -31.30 -30.90 -26.84
N THR A 42 -31.89 -31.01 -27.99
CA THR A 42 -33.13 -30.71 -28.68
C THR A 42 -34.46 -30.98 -27.97
N GLU A 43 -35.38 -30.00 -28.10
CA GLU A 43 -36.79 -29.93 -28.53
C GLU A 43 -37.89 -30.87 -27.93
N PRO A 44 -39.22 -30.54 -28.01
CA PRO A 44 -39.91 -29.48 -28.73
C PRO A 44 -41.13 -28.79 -28.00
N ALA A 45 -41.62 -27.77 -28.68
CA ALA A 45 -42.71 -26.84 -28.51
C ALA A 45 -44.08 -27.35 -28.04
N VAL A 46 -44.87 -26.46 -27.40
CA VAL A 46 -46.34 -26.28 -27.63
C VAL A 46 -46.76 -24.82 -27.39
N GLU A 47 -47.60 -24.36 -28.30
CA GLU A 47 -48.21 -23.09 -28.57
C GLU A 47 -49.20 -22.51 -27.53
N ALA A 48 -49.40 -21.21 -27.74
CA ALA A 48 -50.66 -20.44 -27.68
C ALA A 48 -51.03 -19.80 -26.34
N THR A 49 -51.51 -18.60 -26.22
CA THR A 49 -52.25 -17.68 -27.09
C THR A 49 -52.30 -16.30 -26.43
N ALA A 50 -52.44 -15.29 -27.28
CA ALA A 50 -52.63 -13.88 -26.94
C ALA A 50 -54.02 -13.61 -26.31
N GLU A 51 -54.12 -12.50 -25.56
CA GLU A 51 -55.28 -11.60 -25.69
C GLU A 51 -54.95 -10.16 -25.26
N THR A 52 -55.25 -9.26 -26.13
CA THR A 52 -55.30 -7.80 -26.12
C THR A 52 -56.56 -7.29 -25.44
N GLU A 53 -56.47 -6.11 -24.82
CA GLU A 53 -57.51 -5.03 -24.85
C GLU A 53 -56.90 -3.76 -24.25
N THR A 54 -56.67 -2.75 -24.95
CA THR A 54 -57.25 -1.54 -25.54
C THR A 54 -57.98 -0.61 -24.56
N ALA A 55 -57.43 0.62 -24.53
CA ALA A 55 -57.99 1.96 -24.62
C ALA A 55 -58.94 2.46 -23.49
N ASP A 56 -58.82 3.68 -23.05
CA ASP A 56 -59.41 4.85 -23.68
C ASP A 56 -59.06 6.16 -22.95
N GLU A 57 -58.95 7.19 -23.72
CA GLU A 57 -58.88 8.63 -23.63
C GLU A 57 -59.73 9.33 -22.53
N THR A 58 -59.35 10.53 -22.08
CA THR A 58 -59.83 11.82 -22.56
C THR A 58 -59.32 12.96 -21.69
N GLU A 59 -58.70 13.93 -22.33
CA GLU A 59 -59.04 15.35 -22.61
C GLU A 59 -59.24 16.30 -21.43
N THR A 60 -58.44 17.32 -21.47
CA THR A 60 -58.50 18.78 -21.80
C THR A 60 -59.13 19.69 -20.75
N GLU A 61 -58.55 20.79 -20.46
CA GLU A 61 -58.69 22.16 -20.97
C GLU A 61 -57.86 23.18 -20.16
N THR A 62 -57.02 23.94 -20.80
CA THR A 62 -56.87 25.36 -21.09
C THR A 62 -57.35 26.35 -20.01
N ALA A 63 -56.59 27.39 -19.68
CA ALA A 63 -56.40 28.65 -20.39
C ALA A 63 -55.64 29.71 -19.55
N GLU A 64 -54.75 30.38 -20.25
CA GLU A 64 -54.42 31.81 -20.29
C GLU A 64 -54.49 32.68 -19.01
N ASN A 65 -53.40 33.36 -18.66
CA ASN A 65 -53.24 34.75 -19.04
C ASN A 65 -51.81 35.28 -18.79
N ALA A 66 -51.37 36.06 -19.76
CA ALA A 66 -50.14 36.81 -19.75
C ALA A 66 -50.18 37.98 -18.76
N ASP A 67 -49.08 38.32 -18.14
CA ASP A 67 -48.62 39.68 -18.04
C ASP A 67 -47.12 39.77 -17.95
N SER A 68 -46.57 40.60 -18.79
CA SER A 68 -45.18 40.92 -18.97
C SER A 68 -44.67 41.83 -17.86
N GLU A 69 -43.60 41.44 -17.17
CA GLU A 69 -42.67 42.42 -16.62
C GLU A 69 -41.23 41.94 -16.95
N ALA A 70 -40.50 42.85 -17.58
CA ALA A 70 -39.10 42.68 -17.88
C ALA A 70 -38.31 42.60 -16.56
N ALA A 71 -37.80 41.42 -16.27
CA ALA A 71 -36.78 41.23 -15.27
C ALA A 71 -35.43 41.29 -15.98
N GLU A 72 -34.63 42.25 -15.55
CA GLU A 72 -33.20 42.37 -15.83
C GLU A 72 -32.54 41.03 -15.66
N THR A 73 -31.87 40.58 -16.70
CA THR A 73 -30.91 39.48 -16.61
C THR A 73 -29.77 39.93 -15.71
N ALA A 74 -29.87 39.65 -14.44
CA ALA A 74 -28.70 39.61 -13.58
C ALA A 74 -27.89 38.37 -14.02
N ASP A 75 -26.77 38.70 -14.62
CA ASP A 75 -25.69 37.77 -14.90
C ASP A 75 -25.12 37.30 -13.53
N THR A 76 -25.74 36.33 -12.91
CA THR A 76 -25.17 35.59 -11.79
C THR A 76 -24.34 34.45 -12.38
N GLN A 77 -23.15 34.80 -12.87
CA GLN A 77 -22.06 33.85 -12.87
C GLN A 77 -21.94 33.36 -11.43
N SER A 78 -22.35 32.14 -11.16
CA SER A 78 -22.03 31.48 -9.91
C SER A 78 -20.50 31.41 -9.88
N GLN A 79 -19.89 32.13 -8.99
CA GLN A 79 -18.45 32.09 -8.81
C GLN A 79 -18.11 30.67 -8.39
N ALA A 80 -17.24 29.98 -9.14
CA ALA A 80 -16.79 28.64 -8.79
C ALA A 80 -16.25 28.61 -7.34
N ALA A 81 -16.56 27.59 -6.60
CA ALA A 81 -16.04 27.41 -5.25
C ALA A 81 -14.54 27.08 -5.35
N ALA A 82 -13.71 27.70 -4.50
CA ALA A 82 -12.33 27.22 -4.36
C ALA A 82 -12.37 25.77 -3.88
N LEU A 83 -11.49 24.92 -4.43
CA LEU A 83 -11.29 23.59 -3.87
C LEU A 83 -10.98 23.72 -2.38
N GLU A 84 -11.71 22.98 -1.55
CA GLU A 84 -11.32 22.86 -0.15
C GLU A 84 -9.97 22.14 -0.12
N VAL A 85 -8.98 22.83 0.42
CA VAL A 85 -7.68 22.24 0.73
C VAL A 85 -7.92 21.31 1.91
N THR A 86 -8.01 20.01 1.68
CA THR A 86 -7.82 19.02 2.74
C THR A 86 -6.32 18.91 2.98
N ASP A 87 -5.75 19.96 3.53
CA ASP A 87 -4.36 19.98 3.92
C ASP A 87 -4.21 19.10 5.17
N ARG A 88 -3.90 17.82 4.96
CA ARG A 88 -3.68 16.85 6.04
C ARG A 88 -2.58 17.32 6.98
N PHE A 89 -1.59 18.04 6.48
CA PHE A 89 -0.52 18.61 7.30
C PHE A 89 -0.99 19.77 8.15
N ALA A 90 -1.87 20.63 7.62
CA ALA A 90 -2.50 21.67 8.44
C ALA A 90 -3.41 21.08 9.52
N GLN A 91 -4.12 19.98 9.23
CA GLN A 91 -4.93 19.28 10.22
C GLN A 91 -4.05 18.63 11.28
N GLN A 92 -2.96 17.98 10.88
CA GLN A 92 -1.97 17.39 11.79
C GLN A 92 -1.34 18.47 12.68
N THR A 93 -0.91 19.58 12.11
CA THR A 93 -0.35 20.74 12.84
C THR A 93 -1.35 21.29 13.87
N ALA A 94 -2.63 21.35 13.52
CA ALA A 94 -3.67 21.80 14.46
C ALA A 94 -3.83 20.81 15.65
N VAL A 95 -3.65 19.51 15.43
CA VAL A 95 -3.62 18.51 16.52
C VAL A 95 -2.39 18.70 17.39
N ASP A 96 -1.22 18.88 16.79
CA ASP A 96 0.03 19.13 17.49
C ASP A 96 -0.07 20.37 18.40
N GLU A 97 -0.54 21.49 17.86
CA GLU A 97 -0.76 22.72 18.60
C GLU A 97 -1.75 22.54 19.76
N ALA A 98 -2.84 21.78 19.54
CA ALA A 98 -3.82 21.49 20.58
C ALA A 98 -3.23 20.62 21.68
N LEU A 99 -2.45 19.58 21.36
CA LEU A 99 -1.78 18.72 22.35
C LEU A 99 -0.74 19.49 23.17
N LEU A 100 0.09 20.33 22.53
CA LEU A 100 1.06 21.18 23.19
C LEU A 100 0.37 22.21 24.11
N GLN A 101 -0.77 22.78 23.68
CA GLN A 101 -1.56 23.66 24.53
C GLN A 101 -2.14 22.93 25.74
N GLU A 102 -2.66 21.70 25.56
CA GLU A 102 -3.21 20.90 26.65
C GLU A 102 -2.12 20.48 27.64
N ALA A 103 -0.89 20.21 27.21
CA ALA A 103 0.24 19.91 28.09
C ALA A 103 0.52 21.06 29.09
N SER A 104 0.32 22.31 28.65
CA SER A 104 0.49 23.49 29.51
C SER A 104 -0.69 23.77 30.45
N ASN A 105 -1.80 23.03 30.37
CA ASN A 105 -2.98 23.21 31.23
C ASN A 105 -2.84 22.67 32.65
N GLY A 106 -1.76 21.92 32.93
CA GLY A 106 -1.42 21.46 34.27
C GLY A 106 -2.29 20.31 34.84
N TYR A 107 -2.63 19.34 33.97
CA TYR A 107 -3.24 18.07 34.42
C TYR A 107 -2.29 17.35 35.33
N SER A 108 -2.77 16.85 36.49
CA SER A 108 -1.97 15.93 37.31
C SER A 108 -1.91 14.55 36.67
N LEU A 109 -0.93 13.73 37.03
CA LEU A 109 -0.84 12.35 36.55
C LEU A 109 -2.14 11.56 36.76
N ASP A 110 -2.76 11.67 37.94
CA ASP A 110 -4.03 10.99 38.28
C ASP A 110 -5.24 11.48 37.47
N GLU A 111 -5.14 12.66 36.87
CA GLU A 111 -6.18 13.27 36.01
C GLU A 111 -5.64 13.54 34.60
N ALA A 112 -4.69 12.76 34.10
CA ALA A 112 -4.12 12.93 32.82
C ALA A 112 -5.22 12.93 31.72
N LEU A 113 -5.06 13.79 30.71
CA LEU A 113 -5.93 13.80 29.54
C LEU A 113 -5.49 12.67 28.60
N ILE A 114 -6.36 11.70 28.37
CA ILE A 114 -6.12 10.62 27.39
C ILE A 114 -6.83 10.97 26.10
N VAL A 115 -6.08 11.00 24.99
CA VAL A 115 -6.58 11.24 23.63
C VAL A 115 -6.29 10.02 22.77
N VAL A 116 -7.33 9.25 22.44
CA VAL A 116 -7.24 8.06 21.59
C VAL A 116 -7.19 8.53 20.13
N ASN A 117 -6.34 7.88 19.31
CA ASN A 117 -6.23 8.13 17.88
C ASN A 117 -6.05 9.62 17.52
N PRO A 118 -5.02 10.30 18.05
CA PRO A 118 -4.91 11.77 17.97
C PRO A 118 -4.88 12.30 16.53
N TYR A 119 -4.28 11.56 15.59
CA TYR A 119 -4.17 11.93 14.18
C TYR A 119 -5.21 11.27 13.26
N GLY A 120 -6.12 10.45 13.81
CA GLY A 120 -7.18 9.80 13.05
C GLY A 120 -6.74 8.56 12.25
N MET A 121 -5.46 8.19 12.29
CA MET A 121 -4.88 7.17 11.42
C MET A 121 -4.48 5.88 12.14
N SER A 122 -4.36 5.92 13.47
CA SER A 122 -3.88 4.79 14.29
C SER A 122 -4.83 4.54 15.47
N PRO A 123 -6.00 3.92 15.25
CA PRO A 123 -7.08 3.81 16.23
C PRO A 123 -6.72 2.99 17.49
N LEU A 124 -5.65 2.18 17.45
CA LEU A 124 -5.17 1.37 18.56
C LEU A 124 -4.00 2.04 19.29
N SER A 125 -3.91 3.36 19.20
CA SER A 125 -2.94 4.19 19.89
C SER A 125 -3.61 5.37 20.62
N ALA A 126 -2.91 5.96 21.57
CA ALA A 126 -3.37 7.15 22.28
C ALA A 126 -2.18 7.99 22.73
N VAL A 127 -2.44 9.17 23.28
CA VAL A 127 -1.48 9.94 24.07
C VAL A 127 -2.05 10.25 25.45
N ALA A 128 -1.18 10.26 26.47
CA ALA A 128 -1.48 10.76 27.80
C ALA A 128 -0.83 12.13 27.98
N VAL A 129 -1.62 13.14 28.32
CA VAL A 129 -1.15 14.51 28.53
C VAL A 129 -1.26 14.88 29.99
N PHE A 130 -0.14 15.20 30.64
CA PHE A 130 -0.08 15.58 32.06
C PHE A 130 1.15 16.45 32.32
N SER A 131 1.25 16.99 33.53
CA SER A 131 2.41 17.74 34.04
C SER A 131 2.81 17.35 35.43
N THR A 132 4.09 17.54 35.73
CA THR A 132 4.73 17.30 37.04
C THR A 132 5.29 18.62 37.58
N GLU A 133 5.41 18.73 38.93
CA GLU A 133 5.98 19.93 39.55
C GLU A 133 7.48 20.08 39.28
N GLU A 134 8.20 18.95 39.23
CA GLU A 134 9.62 18.87 38.87
C GLU A 134 9.78 17.99 37.66
N ALA A 135 10.82 18.23 36.86
CA ALA A 135 11.12 17.42 35.68
C ALA A 135 11.33 15.95 36.11
N CYS A 136 10.63 15.04 35.46
CA CYS A 136 10.63 13.62 35.78
C CYS A 136 10.40 12.81 34.51
N GLY A 137 11.12 11.72 34.34
CA GLY A 137 10.86 10.70 33.32
C GLY A 137 9.99 9.58 33.88
N GLY A 138 9.85 8.51 33.09
CA GLY A 138 9.09 7.36 33.59
C GLY A 138 8.86 6.29 32.54
N THR A 139 7.92 5.40 32.87
CA THR A 139 7.48 4.30 32.00
C THR A 139 5.98 4.33 31.76
N VAL A 140 5.58 3.89 30.58
CA VAL A 140 4.19 3.56 30.26
C VAL A 140 4.11 2.07 29.97
N THR A 141 3.18 1.37 30.62
CA THR A 141 2.92 -0.05 30.39
C THR A 141 1.47 -0.24 29.97
N VAL A 142 1.28 -0.75 28.77
CA VAL A 142 -0.02 -1.17 28.22
C VAL A 142 -0.16 -2.67 28.50
N LYS A 143 -1.14 -3.01 29.35
CA LYS A 143 -1.31 -4.37 29.83
C LYS A 143 -1.79 -5.31 28.73
N GLY A 144 -1.09 -6.44 28.63
CA GLY A 144 -1.53 -7.55 27.79
C GLY A 144 -2.61 -8.39 28.47
N LYS A 145 -3.32 -9.23 27.70
CA LYS A 145 -4.22 -10.26 28.24
C LYS A 145 -3.47 -11.31 29.06
N SER A 146 -2.16 -11.40 28.86
CA SER A 146 -1.20 -12.14 29.68
C SER A 146 0.05 -11.27 29.91
N ALA A 147 0.83 -11.56 30.95
CA ALA A 147 1.95 -10.70 31.34
C ALA A 147 3.10 -10.65 30.31
N GLU A 148 3.30 -11.71 29.54
CA GLU A 148 4.27 -11.75 28.43
C GLU A 148 3.90 -10.82 27.27
N ASN A 149 2.62 -10.48 27.13
CA ASN A 149 2.11 -9.57 26.13
C ASN A 149 1.97 -8.12 26.63
N ASP A 150 2.48 -7.81 27.84
CA ASP A 150 2.60 -6.43 28.31
C ASP A 150 3.55 -5.65 27.36
N VAL A 151 3.13 -4.48 26.93
CA VAL A 151 3.97 -3.57 26.12
C VAL A 151 4.43 -2.43 27.00
N THR A 152 5.74 -2.23 27.11
CA THR A 152 6.30 -1.19 28.00
C THR A 152 7.26 -0.30 27.24
N GLY A 153 7.11 1.02 27.39
CA GLY A 153 8.01 2.05 26.90
C GLY A 153 8.46 3.00 27.98
N THR A 154 9.48 3.79 27.67
CA THR A 154 10.00 4.86 28.50
C THR A 154 9.70 6.21 27.89
N PHE A 155 9.62 7.26 28.71
CA PHE A 155 9.55 8.64 28.27
C PHE A 155 10.54 9.50 29.05
N GLU A 156 10.99 10.57 28.40
CA GLU A 156 12.07 11.42 28.89
C GLU A 156 11.65 12.35 30.02
N GLU A 157 12.66 12.85 30.74
CA GLU A 157 12.52 13.82 31.80
C GLU A 157 12.00 15.17 31.27
N ALA A 158 10.81 15.55 31.72
CA ALA A 158 10.14 16.80 31.40
C ALA A 158 9.23 17.24 32.55
N THR A 159 8.67 18.44 32.48
CA THR A 159 7.61 18.95 33.37
C THR A 159 6.23 18.93 32.71
N GLU A 160 6.19 18.98 31.37
CA GLU A 160 4.99 18.86 30.55
C GLU A 160 5.17 17.59 29.69
N HIS A 161 4.20 16.70 29.75
CA HIS A 161 4.30 15.38 29.15
C HIS A 161 3.19 15.16 28.13
N ILE A 162 3.56 14.66 26.96
CA ILE A 162 2.68 14.08 25.94
C ILE A 162 3.24 12.69 25.66
N VAL A 163 2.75 11.69 26.40
CA VAL A 163 3.31 10.33 26.38
C VAL A 163 2.53 9.46 25.41
N PRO A 164 3.16 8.91 24.35
CA PRO A 164 2.53 7.93 23.49
C PRO A 164 2.11 6.67 24.23
N ILE A 165 0.95 6.15 23.87
CA ILE A 165 0.40 4.88 24.34
C ILE A 165 0.17 3.99 23.10
N TYR A 166 0.96 2.95 22.96
CA TYR A 166 0.90 1.99 21.84
C TYR A 166 0.43 0.62 22.33
N GLY A 167 -0.21 -0.12 21.43
CA GLY A 167 -0.55 -1.49 21.69
C GLY A 167 -1.87 -1.69 22.45
N LEU A 168 -2.85 -0.81 22.26
CA LEU A 168 -4.21 -1.02 22.72
C LEU A 168 -4.87 -2.17 21.94
N TYR A 169 -5.77 -2.91 22.57
CA TYR A 169 -6.53 -3.97 21.89
C TYR A 169 -7.67 -3.42 21.05
N ASN A 170 -7.96 -4.09 19.94
CA ASN A 170 -9.09 -3.75 19.07
C ASN A 170 -10.43 -4.03 19.79
N ASN A 171 -11.36 -3.06 19.77
CA ASN A 171 -12.72 -3.16 20.31
C ASN A 171 -12.74 -3.64 21.79
N ASP A 172 -11.84 -3.12 22.61
CA ASP A 172 -11.68 -3.56 23.98
C ASP A 172 -11.31 -2.38 24.90
N THR A 173 -11.30 -2.63 26.21
CA THR A 173 -10.79 -1.71 27.23
C THR A 173 -9.49 -2.24 27.79
N THR A 174 -8.42 -1.50 27.58
CA THR A 174 -7.06 -1.88 27.97
C THR A 174 -6.60 -1.08 29.19
N GLU A 175 -6.02 -1.76 30.17
CA GLU A 175 -5.38 -1.11 31.32
C GLU A 175 -4.03 -0.54 30.90
N VAL A 176 -3.80 0.75 31.20
CA VAL A 176 -2.54 1.46 30.98
C VAL A 176 -2.02 2.01 32.29
N VAL A 177 -0.77 1.69 32.62
CA VAL A 177 -0.10 2.14 33.83
C VAL A 177 1.04 3.08 33.45
N ILE A 178 1.01 4.30 33.97
CA ILE A 178 2.12 5.27 33.88
C ILE A 178 2.80 5.36 35.22
N THR A 179 4.11 5.16 35.27
CA THR A 179 4.92 5.22 36.47
C THR A 179 6.08 6.18 36.28
N LEU A 180 6.14 7.21 37.13
CA LEU A 180 7.23 8.18 37.15
C LEU A 180 8.49 7.60 37.80
N ASP A 181 9.66 8.16 37.53
CA ASP A 181 10.93 7.71 38.12
C ASP A 181 11.00 7.88 39.65
N ASP A 182 10.17 8.74 40.21
CA ASP A 182 10.03 8.89 41.67
C ASP A 182 9.17 7.80 42.34
N GLY A 183 8.59 6.90 41.53
CA GLY A 183 7.72 5.81 41.96
C GLY A 183 6.23 6.16 42.05
N THR A 184 5.85 7.40 41.74
CA THR A 184 4.43 7.78 41.62
C THR A 184 3.83 7.10 40.39
N SER A 185 2.62 6.52 40.53
CA SER A 185 1.98 5.84 39.39
C SER A 185 0.49 6.10 39.33
N ALA A 186 -0.06 6.09 38.11
CA ALA A 186 -1.50 6.13 37.85
C ALA A 186 -1.90 5.04 36.82
N THR A 187 -3.14 4.58 36.96
CA THR A 187 -3.71 3.56 36.09
C THR A 187 -4.94 4.12 35.38
N PHE A 188 -5.04 3.85 34.10
CA PHE A 188 -6.11 4.30 33.21
C PHE A 188 -6.75 3.12 32.50
N GLU A 189 -8.05 3.17 32.30
CA GLU A 189 -8.77 2.28 31.38
C GLU A 189 -8.98 3.03 30.06
N VAL A 190 -8.38 2.53 28.98
CA VAL A 190 -8.46 3.13 27.64
C VAL A 190 -9.28 2.21 26.74
N THR A 191 -10.38 2.72 26.21
CA THR A 191 -11.29 1.97 25.36
C THR A 191 -11.08 2.37 23.91
N THR A 192 -10.99 1.39 23.03
CA THR A 192 -10.92 1.54 21.57
C THR A 192 -12.19 1.02 20.91
N GLU A 193 -12.48 1.55 19.74
CA GLU A 193 -13.56 1.05 18.89
C GLU A 193 -13.05 -0.07 17.96
N ASP A 194 -13.99 -0.75 17.28
CA ASP A 194 -13.67 -1.75 16.27
C ASP A 194 -13.02 -1.07 15.05
N ILE A 195 -11.88 -1.58 14.61
CA ILE A 195 -11.21 -1.10 13.39
C ILE A 195 -12.02 -1.33 12.12
N GLY A 196 -13.05 -2.18 12.16
CA GLY A 196 -13.99 -2.42 11.05
C GLY A 196 -13.41 -3.18 9.86
N VAL A 197 -12.25 -3.85 10.03
CA VAL A 197 -11.60 -4.64 8.96
C VAL A 197 -11.66 -6.11 9.32
N ASP A 198 -12.13 -6.92 8.38
CA ASP A 198 -12.14 -8.38 8.49
C ASP A 198 -10.86 -8.96 7.88
N TYR A 199 -10.01 -9.53 8.72
CA TYR A 199 -8.81 -10.27 8.32
C TYR A 199 -9.02 -11.79 8.28
N GLY A 200 -10.23 -12.26 8.54
CA GLY A 200 -10.50 -13.68 8.76
C GLY A 200 -10.08 -14.13 10.16
N THR A 201 -9.65 -15.38 10.28
CA THR A 201 -9.23 -15.99 11.54
C THR A 201 -7.72 -15.92 11.69
N ILE A 202 -7.25 -15.25 12.75
CA ILE A 202 -5.84 -15.20 13.13
C ILE A 202 -5.60 -16.24 14.21
N GLN A 203 -4.63 -17.14 14.00
CA GLN A 203 -4.26 -18.19 14.94
C GLN A 203 -2.74 -18.23 15.10
N THR A 204 -2.28 -18.53 16.30
CA THR A 204 -0.86 -18.69 16.59
C THR A 204 -0.57 -20.05 17.18
N GLU A 205 0.58 -20.62 16.87
CA GLU A 205 1.09 -21.83 17.48
C GLU A 205 2.55 -21.65 17.89
N MET A 206 2.81 -21.70 19.19
CA MET A 206 4.16 -21.65 19.76
C MET A 206 4.70 -23.07 19.89
N LYS A 207 5.74 -23.41 19.13
CA LYS A 207 6.44 -24.72 19.22
C LYS A 207 7.63 -24.65 20.18
N SER A 208 8.30 -23.49 20.24
CA SER A 208 9.44 -23.23 21.10
C SER A 208 9.47 -21.76 21.51
N GLU A 209 9.55 -21.50 22.81
CA GLU A 209 9.67 -20.14 23.35
C GLU A 209 11.13 -19.64 23.44
N ALA A 210 12.10 -20.50 23.10
CA ALA A 210 13.52 -20.25 23.45
C ALA A 210 14.11 -19.03 22.74
N SER A 211 13.61 -18.69 21.54
CA SER A 211 14.09 -17.58 20.69
C SER A 211 12.99 -16.56 20.37
N TYR A 212 11.77 -16.74 20.90
CA TYR A 212 10.67 -15.83 20.62
C TYR A 212 10.76 -14.58 21.48
N ASP A 213 10.86 -13.42 20.86
CA ASP A 213 10.89 -12.14 21.54
C ASP A 213 9.48 -11.55 21.67
N TYR A 214 8.90 -11.66 22.86
CA TYR A 214 7.56 -11.13 23.17
C TYR A 214 7.50 -9.59 23.19
N SER A 215 8.62 -8.88 23.23
CA SER A 215 8.65 -7.42 23.15
C SER A 215 8.28 -6.88 21.75
N ASN A 216 8.37 -7.73 20.74
CA ASN A 216 8.06 -7.42 19.35
C ASN A 216 6.67 -7.92 18.97
N LEU A 217 5.91 -7.08 18.26
CA LEU A 217 4.73 -7.54 17.53
C LEU A 217 5.11 -8.10 16.16
N THR A 218 4.25 -8.93 15.62
CA THR A 218 4.26 -9.31 14.21
C THR A 218 3.49 -8.26 13.42
N PHE A 219 4.19 -7.46 12.63
CA PHE A 219 3.58 -6.52 11.70
C PHE A 219 3.28 -7.21 10.38
N VAL A 220 2.06 -7.03 9.90
CA VAL A 220 1.50 -7.69 8.72
C VAL A 220 1.09 -6.64 7.70
N CYS A 221 1.74 -6.67 6.54
CA CYS A 221 1.40 -5.83 5.39
C CYS A 221 0.34 -6.55 4.55
N SER A 222 -0.94 -6.23 4.77
CA SER A 222 -2.03 -6.81 3.97
C SER A 222 -1.96 -6.31 2.53
N THR A 223 -2.20 -7.17 1.55
CA THR A 223 -2.26 -6.80 0.12
C THR A 223 -3.33 -5.75 -0.20
N MET A 224 -4.29 -5.54 0.70
CA MET A 224 -5.41 -4.59 0.51
C MET A 224 -5.17 -3.20 1.10
N GLY A 225 -3.95 -2.85 1.45
CA GLY A 225 -3.61 -1.48 1.79
C GLY A 225 -3.64 -1.14 3.28
N THR A 226 -3.54 -2.13 4.18
CA THR A 226 -3.48 -1.89 5.62
C THR A 226 -2.26 -2.53 6.25
N LEU A 227 -1.72 -1.87 7.27
CA LEU A 227 -0.69 -2.42 8.16
C LEU A 227 -1.29 -2.64 9.53
N TYR A 228 -1.11 -3.82 10.08
CA TYR A 228 -1.52 -4.12 11.45
C TYR A 228 -0.47 -4.94 12.20
N GLY A 229 -0.48 -4.84 13.52
CA GLY A 229 0.44 -5.55 14.40
C GLY A 229 -0.29 -6.53 15.32
N VAL A 230 0.22 -7.74 15.42
CA VAL A 230 -0.37 -8.87 16.15
C VAL A 230 0.58 -9.32 17.25
N ASP A 231 0.07 -9.56 18.45
CA ASP A 231 0.87 -10.13 19.55
C ASP A 231 1.00 -11.68 19.44
N ALA A 232 1.76 -12.28 20.33
CA ALA A 232 2.01 -13.72 20.34
C ALA A 232 0.73 -14.58 20.55
N ALA A 233 -0.35 -13.98 21.04
CA ALA A 233 -1.64 -14.66 21.23
C ALA A 233 -2.56 -14.55 20.00
N GLY A 234 -2.19 -13.76 18.99
CA GLY A 234 -3.01 -13.54 17.80
C GLY A 234 -3.95 -12.33 17.93
N ASP A 235 -3.80 -11.53 18.95
CA ASP A 235 -4.63 -10.33 19.15
C ASP A 235 -4.04 -9.12 18.41
N ILE A 236 -4.88 -8.35 17.72
CA ILE A 236 -4.46 -7.12 17.02
C ILE A 236 -4.21 -6.00 18.05
N ARG A 237 -3.00 -5.46 18.04
CA ARG A 237 -2.51 -4.42 18.97
C ARG A 237 -2.05 -3.14 18.27
N PHE A 238 -1.99 -3.13 16.98
CA PHE A 238 -1.67 -1.98 16.14
C PHE A 238 -2.46 -2.05 14.84
N PHE A 239 -2.85 -0.91 14.32
CA PHE A 239 -3.50 -0.79 13.03
C PHE A 239 -3.26 0.61 12.45
N THR A 240 -3.01 0.67 11.15
CA THR A 240 -3.09 1.91 10.38
C THR A 240 -3.59 1.65 8.97
N ASN A 241 -4.35 2.59 8.44
CA ASN A 241 -4.80 2.62 7.04
C ASN A 241 -4.06 3.70 6.21
N ILE A 242 -2.98 4.25 6.73
CA ILE A 242 -2.12 5.18 5.99
C ILE A 242 -1.36 4.38 4.94
N GLY A 243 -1.44 4.83 3.69
CA GLY A 243 -0.56 4.34 2.64
C GLY A 243 -0.87 2.96 2.11
N GLY A 244 0.07 2.47 1.34
CA GLY A 244 0.05 1.16 0.71
C GLY A 244 0.80 0.11 1.53
N THR A 245 0.90 -1.09 0.98
CA THR A 245 1.34 -2.25 1.75
C THR A 245 2.41 -3.08 1.07
N LEU A 246 2.94 -2.63 -0.07
CA LEU A 246 3.94 -3.40 -0.79
C LEU A 246 5.36 -3.25 -0.22
N GLY A 247 5.58 -2.52 0.82
CA GLY A 247 6.85 -2.39 1.51
C GLY A 247 6.67 -1.48 2.71
N VAL A 248 7.11 -1.92 3.87
CA VAL A 248 7.16 -1.11 5.09
C VAL A 248 8.46 -1.43 5.77
N HIS A 249 9.25 -0.42 6.06
CA HIS A 249 10.53 -0.58 6.75
C HIS A 249 10.59 0.31 7.98
N GLN A 250 11.17 -0.20 9.04
CA GLN A 250 11.53 0.63 10.18
C GLN A 250 12.86 1.32 9.90
N LEU A 251 12.87 2.64 9.99
CA LEU A 251 14.05 3.47 9.84
C LEU A 251 14.92 3.46 11.11
N GLU A 252 16.18 3.85 11.00
CA GLU A 252 17.09 3.94 12.16
C GLU A 252 16.55 4.86 13.27
N ASN A 253 15.77 5.90 12.91
CA ASN A 253 15.15 6.80 13.87
C ASN A 253 13.90 6.23 14.54
N GLY A 254 13.51 4.98 14.19
CA GLY A 254 12.35 4.28 14.74
C GLY A 254 11.01 4.59 14.09
N HIS A 255 10.95 5.54 13.15
CA HIS A 255 9.75 5.77 12.35
C HIS A 255 9.56 4.64 11.33
N LEU A 256 8.37 4.54 10.78
CA LEU A 256 8.07 3.68 9.63
C LEU A 256 8.21 4.49 8.35
N LEU A 257 8.93 3.93 7.38
CA LEU A 257 8.85 4.35 5.99
C LEU A 257 7.87 3.43 5.28
N MET A 258 6.88 4.01 4.62
CA MET A 258 5.81 3.28 3.93
C MET A 258 5.43 3.98 2.62
N PRO A 259 4.86 3.24 1.66
CA PRO A 259 4.31 3.86 0.45
C PRO A 259 3.27 4.94 0.79
N ALA A 260 3.23 6.00 0.00
CA ALA A 260 2.24 7.07 0.15
C ALA A 260 0.81 6.57 -0.10
N SER A 261 -0.19 7.34 0.34
CA SER A 261 -1.59 6.91 0.31
C SER A 261 -2.19 6.88 -1.10
N TYR A 262 -1.66 7.68 -2.03
CA TYR A 262 -2.28 7.86 -3.33
C TYR A 262 -1.65 6.96 -4.39
N VAL A 263 -2.49 6.42 -5.27
CA VAL A 263 -2.05 5.65 -6.43
C VAL A 263 -1.75 6.61 -7.57
N LEU A 264 -0.52 6.62 -8.04
CA LEU A 264 -0.06 7.47 -9.13
C LEU A 264 -0.59 7.01 -10.48
N LYS A 265 -0.52 5.72 -10.74
CA LYS A 265 -0.99 5.09 -11.97
C LYS A 265 -1.52 3.69 -11.71
N SER A 266 -2.04 3.06 -12.76
CA SER A 266 -2.71 1.75 -12.70
C SER A 266 -2.01 0.75 -11.79
N SER A 267 -2.83 -0.08 -11.18
CA SER A 267 -2.58 -1.12 -10.20
C SER A 267 -2.21 -0.56 -8.83
N TYR A 268 -0.96 -0.47 -8.45
CA TYR A 268 -0.53 -0.22 -7.08
C TYR A 268 0.63 0.77 -6.96
N TYR A 269 1.06 1.40 -8.06
CA TYR A 269 2.14 2.39 -8.03
C TYR A 269 1.73 3.63 -7.25
N LYS A 270 2.53 3.97 -6.25
CA LYS A 270 2.28 5.12 -5.37
C LYS A 270 3.07 6.33 -5.84
N GLU A 271 2.64 7.51 -5.46
CA GLU A 271 3.32 8.77 -5.75
C GLU A 271 4.69 8.89 -5.09
N GLY A 272 4.92 8.09 -4.06
CA GLY A 272 6.16 8.09 -3.31
C GLY A 272 6.01 7.41 -1.98
N MET A 273 6.66 7.94 -0.95
CA MET A 273 6.72 7.36 0.39
C MET A 273 6.44 8.38 1.47
N ILE A 274 6.05 7.91 2.64
CA ILE A 274 5.87 8.71 3.84
C ILE A 274 6.70 8.15 4.99
N GLU A 275 7.28 9.04 5.77
CA GLU A 275 7.87 8.74 7.07
C GLU A 275 6.86 9.08 8.16
N VAL A 276 6.46 8.10 8.97
CA VAL A 276 5.34 8.18 9.91
C VAL A 276 5.67 7.48 11.21
N ASP A 277 5.16 8.00 12.34
CA ASP A 277 5.22 7.30 13.62
C ASP A 277 4.01 6.37 13.85
N LEU A 278 4.03 5.65 14.97
CA LEU A 278 2.95 4.71 15.32
C LEU A 278 1.66 5.39 15.85
N LEU A 279 1.66 6.71 16.10
CA LEU A 279 0.45 7.49 16.32
C LEU A 279 -0.24 7.88 15.01
N GLY A 280 0.46 7.73 13.88
CA GLY A 280 0.00 8.14 12.57
C GLY A 280 0.35 9.58 12.21
N LYS A 281 1.30 10.21 12.93
CA LYS A 281 1.87 11.51 12.55
C LYS A 281 2.88 11.32 11.43
N ILE A 282 2.67 12.06 10.33
CA ILE A 282 3.58 12.09 9.18
C ILE A 282 4.64 13.16 9.42
N TYR A 283 5.90 12.81 9.25
CA TYR A 283 7.04 13.70 9.36
C TYR A 283 7.57 14.16 8.02
N ARG A 284 7.63 13.25 7.05
CA ARG A 284 8.08 13.54 5.69
C ARG A 284 7.22 12.81 4.66
N GLU A 285 7.01 13.44 3.55
CA GLU A 285 6.44 12.86 2.36
C GLU A 285 7.42 13.07 1.20
N TYR A 286 7.83 11.97 0.58
CA TYR A 286 8.72 11.98 -0.58
C TYR A 286 7.92 11.79 -1.85
N MET A 287 7.94 12.78 -2.73
CA MET A 287 7.35 12.72 -4.06
C MET A 287 8.39 12.19 -5.05
N ILE A 288 8.06 11.11 -5.78
CA ILE A 288 9.03 10.40 -6.63
C ILE A 288 8.56 10.43 -8.08
N PRO A 289 9.34 11.01 -9.01
CA PRO A 289 9.05 10.91 -10.43
C PRO A 289 8.98 9.44 -10.86
N GLY A 290 7.91 9.03 -11.55
CA GLY A 290 7.66 7.63 -11.89
C GLY A 290 6.95 6.83 -10.80
N GLY A 291 6.91 7.34 -9.58
CA GLY A 291 6.27 6.69 -8.44
C GLY A 291 7.13 5.63 -7.76
N GLN A 292 6.52 4.92 -6.82
CA GLN A 292 7.13 3.84 -6.04
C GLN A 292 6.30 2.57 -6.18
N HIS A 293 6.96 1.43 -6.29
CA HIS A 293 6.33 0.11 -6.23
C HIS A 293 7.18 -0.85 -5.38
N HIS A 294 6.61 -1.96 -4.96
CA HIS A 294 7.19 -3.13 -4.29
C HIS A 294 8.10 -2.83 -3.10
N ASP A 295 9.30 -2.22 -3.29
CA ASP A 295 10.33 -2.19 -2.27
C ASP A 295 11.18 -0.93 -2.26
N PHE A 296 11.84 -0.68 -1.14
CA PHE A 296 12.82 0.39 -0.95
C PHE A 296 13.76 0.03 0.21
N VAL A 297 14.93 0.67 0.27
CA VAL A 297 15.99 0.41 1.25
C VAL A 297 16.56 1.73 1.76
N GLU A 298 16.75 1.87 3.07
CA GLU A 298 17.56 2.94 3.66
C GLU A 298 19.05 2.62 3.48
N LEU A 299 19.79 3.53 2.85
CA LEU A 299 21.23 3.38 2.66
C LEU A 299 22.02 3.83 3.90
N PRO A 300 23.29 3.40 4.08
CA PRO A 300 24.10 3.77 5.24
C PRO A 300 24.33 5.28 5.42
N ASP A 301 24.17 6.08 4.39
CA ASP A 301 24.24 7.55 4.44
C ASP A 301 22.87 8.21 4.74
N GLY A 302 21.82 7.41 4.89
CA GLY A 302 20.45 7.82 5.15
C GLY A 302 19.63 8.11 3.91
N ASN A 303 20.20 8.07 2.70
CA ASN A 303 19.44 8.15 1.45
C ASN A 303 18.53 6.94 1.25
N LEU A 304 17.58 7.04 0.35
CA LEU A 304 16.59 6.00 0.09
C LEU A 304 16.76 5.45 -1.32
N LEU A 305 17.00 4.16 -1.43
CA LEU A 305 16.98 3.44 -2.71
C LEU A 305 15.57 2.88 -2.93
N VAL A 306 14.96 3.16 -4.07
CA VAL A 306 13.53 2.95 -4.30
C VAL A 306 13.29 2.27 -5.63
N ALA A 307 12.50 1.20 -5.64
CA ALA A 307 11.95 0.63 -6.86
C ALA A 307 10.91 1.59 -7.45
N SER A 308 11.15 2.02 -8.68
CA SER A 308 10.38 3.04 -9.39
C SER A 308 10.16 2.65 -10.85
N ASP A 309 9.52 3.51 -11.61
CA ASP A 309 9.32 3.33 -13.04
C ASP A 309 10.07 4.36 -13.85
N SER A 310 10.48 3.93 -15.04
CA SER A 310 11.10 4.82 -16.00
C SER A 310 10.15 5.92 -16.47
N PRO A 311 10.62 7.16 -16.60
CA PRO A 311 9.81 8.26 -17.11
C PRO A 311 9.30 8.05 -18.54
N ASP A 312 9.90 7.15 -19.34
CA ASP A 312 9.48 6.87 -20.72
C ASP A 312 8.23 5.99 -20.82
N LEU A 313 7.83 5.34 -19.73
CA LEU A 313 6.62 4.53 -19.57
C LEU A 313 6.48 3.39 -20.61
N SER A 314 7.55 3.03 -21.31
CA SER A 314 7.53 1.94 -22.28
C SER A 314 7.50 0.56 -21.64
N THR A 315 8.08 0.47 -20.45
CA THR A 315 8.15 -0.71 -19.60
C THR A 315 7.85 -0.33 -18.15
N VAL A 316 7.63 -1.30 -17.29
CA VAL A 316 7.34 -1.10 -15.87
C VAL A 316 8.24 -1.99 -15.02
N GLU A 317 8.46 -1.59 -13.76
CA GLU A 317 9.14 -2.38 -12.73
C GLU A 317 10.58 -2.78 -13.07
N ASP A 318 11.26 -1.93 -13.84
CA ASP A 318 12.63 -2.14 -14.29
C ASP A 318 13.59 -0.96 -14.02
N TYR A 319 13.15 -0.05 -13.14
CA TYR A 319 13.86 1.17 -12.83
C TYR A 319 14.07 1.33 -11.32
N VAL A 320 15.20 1.89 -10.92
CA VAL A 320 15.53 2.16 -9.52
C VAL A 320 16.09 3.56 -9.39
N VAL A 321 15.66 4.28 -8.37
CA VAL A 321 16.18 5.61 -8.04
C VAL A 321 16.75 5.65 -6.63
N GLU A 322 17.76 6.49 -6.42
CA GLU A 322 18.19 6.93 -5.09
C GLU A 322 17.72 8.35 -4.85
N ILE A 323 17.11 8.56 -3.70
CA ILE A 323 16.57 9.84 -3.28
C ILE A 323 17.42 10.38 -2.13
N ASP A 324 17.89 11.60 -2.26
CA ASP A 324 18.46 12.35 -1.14
C ASP A 324 17.38 12.57 -0.08
N ARG A 325 17.63 12.09 1.14
CA ARG A 325 16.62 12.08 2.21
C ARG A 325 16.22 13.47 2.68
N GLU A 326 17.10 14.47 2.55
CA GLU A 326 16.85 15.82 3.04
C GLU A 326 16.14 16.72 2.02
N THR A 327 16.28 16.44 0.73
CA THR A 327 15.71 17.25 -0.35
C THR A 327 14.61 16.54 -1.13
N GLY A 328 14.60 15.21 -1.13
CA GLY A 328 13.72 14.39 -1.98
C GLY A 328 14.17 14.34 -3.44
N ASP A 329 15.32 14.94 -3.78
CA ASP A 329 15.83 14.94 -5.15
C ASP A 329 16.37 13.55 -5.54
N VAL A 330 16.11 13.13 -6.78
CA VAL A 330 16.75 11.95 -7.36
C VAL A 330 18.22 12.26 -7.62
N VAL A 331 19.13 11.55 -6.93
CA VAL A 331 20.58 11.74 -7.01
C VAL A 331 21.29 10.64 -7.78
N TRP A 332 20.66 9.50 -7.96
CA TRP A 332 21.12 8.37 -8.76
C TRP A 332 19.91 7.61 -9.33
N GLU A 333 20.11 6.97 -10.47
CA GLU A 333 19.06 6.21 -11.17
C GLU A 333 19.67 5.02 -11.92
N LEU A 334 18.90 3.95 -12.12
CA LEU A 334 19.30 2.77 -12.86
C LEU A 334 18.13 2.28 -13.71
N ASP A 335 18.33 2.20 -15.03
CA ASP A 335 17.41 1.57 -15.97
C ASP A 335 17.95 0.19 -16.34
N MET A 336 17.22 -0.88 -16.02
CA MET A 336 17.67 -2.25 -16.31
C MET A 336 17.73 -2.55 -17.82
N LYS A 337 17.04 -1.77 -18.66
CA LYS A 337 17.12 -1.88 -20.13
C LYS A 337 18.50 -1.56 -20.68
N ASP A 338 19.30 -0.78 -19.94
CA ASP A 338 20.68 -0.45 -20.29
C ASP A 338 21.66 -1.62 -20.08
N LEU A 339 21.28 -2.60 -19.25
CA LEU A 339 22.15 -3.70 -18.82
C LEU A 339 21.76 -5.06 -19.41
N ILE A 340 20.46 -5.33 -19.53
CA ILE A 340 19.93 -6.64 -19.88
C ILE A 340 18.86 -6.48 -20.96
N SER A 341 18.88 -7.37 -21.95
CA SER A 341 17.82 -7.43 -22.97
C SER A 341 16.53 -7.98 -22.38
N GLN A 342 15.40 -7.45 -22.82
CA GLN A 342 14.08 -7.96 -22.44
C GLN A 342 13.90 -9.44 -22.79
N GLU A 343 14.56 -9.91 -23.85
CA GLU A 343 14.48 -11.29 -24.34
C GLU A 343 15.32 -12.28 -23.50
N ASP A 344 16.32 -11.81 -22.76
CA ASP A 344 17.21 -12.66 -21.97
C ASP A 344 16.53 -13.18 -20.70
N GLY A 345 16.70 -14.46 -20.39
CA GLY A 345 16.35 -15.08 -19.14
C GLY A 345 14.86 -15.09 -18.76
N GLN A 346 13.95 -14.99 -19.74
CA GLN A 346 12.51 -14.93 -19.48
C GLN A 346 12.03 -16.11 -18.63
N SER A 347 11.23 -15.79 -17.60
CA SER A 347 10.55 -16.75 -16.75
C SER A 347 9.26 -17.25 -17.38
N ALA A 348 8.90 -18.50 -17.14
CA ALA A 348 7.57 -19.02 -17.48
C ALA A 348 6.47 -18.45 -16.57
N SER A 349 6.81 -17.78 -15.46
CA SER A 349 5.84 -17.12 -14.59
C SER A 349 5.16 -15.93 -15.25
N MET A 350 5.82 -15.23 -16.18
CA MET A 350 5.21 -14.12 -16.95
C MET A 350 3.90 -14.53 -17.62
N ASP A 351 3.86 -15.72 -18.24
CA ASP A 351 2.66 -16.20 -18.93
C ASP A 351 1.57 -16.68 -17.94
N SER A 352 1.96 -17.01 -16.70
CA SER A 352 1.06 -17.62 -15.73
C SER A 352 0.22 -16.60 -14.98
N ASP A 353 0.76 -15.42 -14.70
CA ASP A 353 0.07 -14.38 -13.94
C ASP A 353 -0.69 -13.39 -14.82
N GLY A 354 -0.54 -13.49 -16.14
CA GLY A 354 -1.18 -12.61 -17.11
C GLY A 354 -0.45 -11.27 -17.27
N SER A 355 0.83 -11.22 -16.88
CA SER A 355 1.67 -10.03 -17.08
C SER A 355 1.80 -9.67 -18.55
N GLU A 356 1.83 -8.37 -18.82
CA GLU A 356 2.07 -7.84 -20.16
C GLU A 356 3.57 -7.86 -20.49
N GLU A 357 3.93 -7.81 -21.77
CA GLU A 357 5.34 -7.73 -22.21
C GLU A 357 6.07 -6.50 -21.66
N SER A 358 5.34 -5.44 -21.29
CA SER A 358 5.89 -4.25 -20.64
C SER A 358 6.46 -4.54 -19.25
N ASP A 359 5.96 -5.56 -18.54
CA ASP A 359 6.43 -6.02 -17.23
C ASP A 359 7.45 -7.16 -17.39
N TRP A 360 8.52 -6.89 -18.07
CA TRP A 360 9.51 -7.89 -18.49
C TRP A 360 10.52 -8.30 -17.41
N PHE A 361 10.73 -7.45 -16.40
CA PHE A 361 11.72 -7.62 -15.34
C PHE A 361 11.07 -7.95 -13.99
N HIS A 362 10.04 -7.21 -13.62
CA HIS A 362 9.27 -7.34 -12.39
C HIS A 362 10.15 -7.31 -11.13
N ASN A 363 10.75 -6.14 -10.85
CA ASN A 363 11.56 -5.94 -9.66
C ASN A 363 10.69 -5.90 -8.40
N ASN A 364 10.65 -7.00 -7.65
CA ASN A 364 9.81 -7.13 -6.46
C ASN A 364 10.57 -7.15 -5.13
N GLY A 365 11.85 -6.81 -5.16
CA GLY A 365 12.67 -6.72 -3.97
C GLY A 365 14.00 -6.05 -4.23
N LEU A 366 14.42 -5.20 -3.29
CA LEU A 366 15.69 -4.51 -3.30
C LEU A 366 16.51 -4.86 -2.06
N ALA A 367 17.82 -4.96 -2.23
CA ALA A 367 18.77 -4.97 -1.14
C ALA A 367 20.02 -4.18 -1.54
N TYR A 368 20.77 -3.70 -0.55
CA TYR A 368 22.03 -3.01 -0.77
C TYR A 368 23.15 -3.69 0.02
N ASP A 369 24.16 -4.16 -0.70
CA ASP A 369 25.39 -4.69 -0.12
C ASP A 369 26.36 -3.54 0.12
N ALA A 370 26.40 -3.06 1.36
CA ALA A 370 27.23 -1.94 1.76
C ALA A 370 28.74 -2.26 1.79
N GLU A 371 29.12 -3.53 1.89
CA GLU A 371 30.52 -3.94 1.88
C GLU A 371 31.11 -3.87 0.45
N ASN A 372 30.32 -4.24 -0.56
CA ASN A 372 30.74 -4.34 -1.95
C ASN A 372 30.18 -3.22 -2.86
N ASP A 373 29.37 -2.31 -2.32
CA ASP A 373 28.66 -1.22 -3.05
C ASP A 373 27.81 -1.77 -4.20
N LEU A 374 26.98 -2.80 -3.90
CA LEU A 374 26.12 -3.44 -4.88
C LEU A 374 24.63 -3.19 -4.58
N VAL A 375 23.90 -2.86 -5.62
CA VAL A 375 22.42 -2.87 -5.62
C VAL A 375 21.95 -4.24 -6.12
N LEU A 376 21.16 -4.94 -5.31
CA LEU A 376 20.57 -6.24 -5.64
C LEU A 376 19.10 -6.08 -5.96
N LEU A 377 18.68 -6.61 -7.11
CA LEU A 377 17.30 -6.57 -7.59
C LEU A 377 16.74 -7.99 -7.73
N SER A 378 15.56 -8.24 -7.15
CA SER A 378 14.83 -9.49 -7.33
C SER A 378 13.97 -9.41 -8.60
N ALA A 379 14.50 -9.92 -9.69
CA ALA A 379 13.85 -9.93 -11.00
C ALA A 379 12.96 -11.18 -11.16
N ARG A 380 11.68 -11.07 -10.75
CA ARG A 380 10.73 -12.19 -10.75
C ARG A 380 10.54 -12.81 -12.15
N HIS A 381 10.38 -11.96 -13.17
CA HIS A 381 10.17 -12.41 -14.54
C HIS A 381 11.45 -12.84 -15.26
N LYS A 382 12.57 -12.87 -14.51
CA LYS A 382 13.87 -13.41 -14.92
C LYS A 382 14.28 -14.64 -14.14
N ASP A 383 13.55 -15.01 -13.07
CA ASP A 383 13.97 -16.03 -12.10
C ASP A 383 15.42 -15.78 -11.67
N ALA A 384 15.72 -14.58 -11.25
CA ALA A 384 17.09 -14.18 -10.94
C ALA A 384 17.17 -13.07 -9.89
N ILE A 385 18.26 -13.07 -9.12
CA ILE A 385 18.73 -11.88 -8.42
C ILE A 385 19.85 -11.28 -9.26
N VAL A 386 19.73 -10.01 -9.60
CA VAL A 386 20.71 -9.27 -10.40
C VAL A 386 21.42 -8.27 -9.51
N ALA A 387 22.76 -8.35 -9.46
CA ALA A 387 23.58 -7.39 -8.73
C ALA A 387 24.26 -6.43 -9.69
N VAL A 388 24.22 -5.14 -9.33
CA VAL A 388 24.74 -4.03 -10.12
C VAL A 388 25.67 -3.19 -9.25
N ASN A 389 26.87 -2.87 -9.77
CA ASN A 389 27.77 -1.94 -9.12
C ASN A 389 27.14 -0.54 -9.08
N LYS A 390 26.97 0.02 -7.87
CA LYS A 390 26.30 1.31 -7.71
C LYS A 390 27.12 2.46 -8.32
N GLU A 391 28.46 2.42 -8.23
CA GLU A 391 29.36 3.48 -8.69
C GLU A 391 29.28 3.70 -10.22
N ASP A 392 29.39 2.63 -11.01
CA ASP A 392 29.48 2.72 -12.48
C ASP A 392 28.28 2.10 -13.22
N LYS A 393 27.28 1.60 -12.49
CA LYS A 393 26.08 0.96 -13.01
C LYS A 393 26.36 -0.26 -13.89
N SER A 394 27.49 -0.92 -13.71
CA SER A 394 27.83 -2.14 -14.45
C SER A 394 27.25 -3.39 -13.77
N LEU A 395 26.91 -4.41 -14.57
CA LEU A 395 26.51 -5.71 -14.06
C LEU A 395 27.66 -6.32 -13.24
N ALA A 396 27.37 -6.75 -12.01
CA ALA A 396 28.35 -7.42 -11.15
C ALA A 396 28.23 -8.95 -11.26
N TRP A 397 27.04 -9.48 -11.02
CA TRP A 397 26.75 -10.91 -11.12
C TRP A 397 25.22 -11.16 -11.24
N ILE A 398 24.87 -12.38 -11.64
CA ILE A 398 23.49 -12.87 -11.69
C ILE A 398 23.41 -14.21 -10.94
N LEU A 399 22.54 -14.29 -9.93
CA LEU A 399 22.18 -15.51 -9.24
C LEU A 399 20.87 -16.04 -9.82
N GLY A 400 20.88 -17.17 -10.49
CA GLY A 400 19.73 -17.79 -11.15
C GLY A 400 20.14 -18.80 -12.20
N ASP A 401 19.17 -19.55 -12.75
CA ASP A 401 19.41 -20.50 -13.85
C ASP A 401 19.90 -19.77 -15.11
N PRO A 402 21.10 -20.07 -15.64
CA PRO A 402 21.66 -19.37 -16.80
C PRO A 402 20.97 -19.74 -18.13
N THR A 403 20.00 -20.64 -18.13
CA THR A 403 19.28 -21.04 -19.33
C THR A 403 18.49 -19.87 -19.91
N GLY A 404 18.61 -19.65 -21.22
CA GLY A 404 17.90 -18.59 -21.93
C GLY A 404 18.52 -17.18 -21.81
N TRP A 405 19.72 -17.07 -21.27
CA TRP A 405 20.48 -15.81 -21.16
C TRP A 405 21.54 -15.71 -22.27
N ASP A 406 21.12 -15.81 -23.54
CA ASP A 406 22.03 -15.87 -24.69
C ASP A 406 22.75 -14.53 -24.97
N GLY A 407 22.19 -13.40 -24.54
CA GLY A 407 22.75 -12.06 -24.72
C GLY A 407 23.72 -11.64 -23.61
N VAL A 408 23.82 -12.37 -22.51
CA VAL A 408 24.65 -12.05 -21.34
C VAL A 408 25.84 -13.01 -21.24
N ASP A 409 27.03 -12.48 -20.97
CA ASP A 409 28.23 -13.30 -20.76
C ASP A 409 28.03 -14.27 -19.58
N GLN A 410 28.24 -15.54 -19.84
CA GLN A 410 28.03 -16.60 -18.85
C GLN A 410 28.97 -16.51 -17.64
N SER A 411 30.03 -15.71 -17.70
CA SER A 411 30.91 -15.43 -16.57
C SER A 411 30.27 -14.63 -15.43
N TYR A 412 29.10 -14.02 -15.68
CA TYR A 412 28.31 -13.35 -14.64
C TYR A 412 27.47 -14.31 -13.80
N PHE A 413 27.34 -15.58 -14.20
CA PHE A 413 26.53 -16.57 -13.50
C PHE A 413 27.36 -17.46 -12.60
N PHE A 414 26.75 -17.83 -11.47
CA PHE A 414 27.35 -18.77 -10.52
C PHE A 414 27.21 -20.22 -11.01
N THR A 415 28.21 -21.03 -10.71
CA THR A 415 28.18 -22.47 -10.93
C THR A 415 27.65 -23.16 -9.67
N PRO A 416 26.57 -23.94 -9.74
CA PRO A 416 26.03 -24.67 -8.59
C PRO A 416 26.99 -25.71 -8.02
N GLU A 417 27.07 -25.79 -6.69
CA GLU A 417 27.78 -26.82 -5.94
C GLU A 417 26.82 -27.59 -5.03
N GLY A 418 27.01 -28.90 -4.88
CA GLY A 418 26.15 -29.80 -4.09
C GLY A 418 25.27 -30.67 -4.94
N GLU A 419 24.91 -31.88 -4.37
CA GLU A 419 24.07 -32.84 -5.07
C GLU A 419 22.56 -32.52 -5.01
N ASP A 420 22.15 -31.75 -3.98
CA ASP A 420 20.75 -31.40 -3.71
C ASP A 420 20.46 -29.92 -4.06
N PHE A 421 21.30 -29.29 -4.88
CA PHE A 421 21.12 -27.90 -5.31
C PHE A 421 19.92 -27.75 -6.24
N GLU A 422 19.06 -26.76 -5.97
CA GLU A 422 17.94 -26.37 -6.83
C GLU A 422 17.93 -24.86 -7.05
N TRP A 423 17.69 -24.42 -8.30
CA TRP A 423 17.40 -23.04 -8.61
C TRP A 423 16.02 -22.63 -8.10
N PHE A 424 15.81 -21.34 -7.90
CA PHE A 424 14.53 -20.73 -7.55
C PHE A 424 13.80 -20.19 -8.80
N TYR A 425 12.50 -20.03 -8.69
CA TYR A 425 11.64 -19.58 -9.79
C TYR A 425 10.53 -18.67 -9.28
N ALA A 426 10.30 -17.55 -10.00
CA ALA A 426 9.29 -16.53 -9.68
C ALA A 426 9.40 -15.98 -8.25
N GLN A 427 10.63 -15.87 -7.75
CA GLN A 427 10.94 -15.52 -6.38
C GLN A 427 10.43 -14.12 -6.01
N HIS A 428 10.23 -13.91 -4.71
CA HIS A 428 10.00 -12.61 -4.11
C HIS A 428 11.03 -12.33 -3.03
N ASN A 429 11.28 -11.04 -2.82
CA ASN A 429 12.25 -10.55 -1.87
C ASN A 429 13.69 -10.91 -2.24
N VAL A 430 14.61 -10.21 -1.67
CA VAL A 430 16.03 -10.51 -1.56
C VAL A 430 16.52 -9.92 -0.25
N SER A 431 17.19 -10.72 0.57
CA SER A 431 17.83 -10.27 1.81
C SER A 431 19.27 -10.71 1.81
N ILE A 432 20.15 -9.87 2.32
CA ILE A 432 21.58 -10.14 2.49
C ILE A 432 21.81 -10.43 3.96
N LEU A 433 22.42 -11.57 4.28
CA LEU A 433 22.81 -11.92 5.62
C LEU A 433 24.18 -11.30 5.97
N ASP A 434 24.53 -11.24 7.26
CA ASP A 434 25.78 -10.63 7.75
C ASP A 434 27.06 -11.20 7.12
N ASN A 435 27.01 -12.44 6.65
CA ASN A 435 28.13 -13.11 5.98
C ASN A 435 28.10 -13.00 4.45
N GLY A 436 27.16 -12.21 3.88
CA GLY A 436 27.00 -12.01 2.44
C GLY A 436 26.15 -13.09 1.74
N ASP A 437 25.61 -14.08 2.46
CA ASP A 437 24.70 -15.06 1.90
C ASP A 437 23.37 -14.42 1.50
N ILE A 438 22.66 -14.97 0.51
CA ILE A 438 21.45 -14.42 -0.05
C ILE A 438 20.26 -15.27 0.37
N ALA A 439 19.30 -14.67 1.08
CA ALA A 439 18.02 -15.27 1.43
C ALA A 439 16.91 -14.73 0.52
N LEU A 440 16.00 -15.61 0.09
CA LEU A 440 14.84 -15.27 -0.72
C LEU A 440 13.69 -16.27 -0.53
N PHE A 441 12.50 -15.87 -0.96
CA PHE A 441 11.35 -16.77 -1.03
C PHE A 441 11.19 -17.27 -2.48
N ASP A 442 11.43 -18.58 -2.68
CA ASP A 442 11.17 -19.27 -3.94
C ASP A 442 9.69 -19.65 -4.03
N ASN A 443 8.89 -18.88 -4.76
CA ASN A 443 7.48 -19.17 -4.96
C ASN A 443 7.27 -20.46 -5.74
N GLY A 444 8.20 -20.83 -6.62
CA GLY A 444 8.16 -22.08 -7.36
C GLY A 444 7.06 -22.17 -8.42
N THR A 445 6.56 -21.02 -8.90
CA THR A 445 5.36 -20.92 -9.75
C THR A 445 5.45 -21.74 -11.02
N ALA A 446 6.57 -21.75 -11.71
CA ALA A 446 6.73 -22.48 -12.97
C ALA A 446 7.83 -23.53 -12.94
N LYS A 447 8.86 -23.38 -12.12
CA LYS A 447 10.07 -24.22 -11.96
C LYS A 447 10.81 -24.56 -13.25
N VAL A 448 10.65 -23.74 -14.29
CA VAL A 448 11.37 -23.84 -15.54
C VAL A 448 11.54 -22.47 -16.18
N LYS A 449 12.59 -22.29 -16.95
CA LYS A 449 12.72 -21.15 -17.85
C LYS A 449 11.74 -21.25 -19.01
N ARG A 450 11.31 -20.13 -19.53
CA ARG A 450 10.41 -20.08 -20.69
C ARG A 450 11.11 -20.65 -21.93
N VAL A 451 10.58 -21.74 -22.41
CA VAL A 451 11.00 -22.42 -23.65
C VAL A 451 9.73 -22.78 -24.41
N ASP A 452 9.24 -22.02 -25.31
CA ASP A 452 8.09 -22.33 -26.17
C ASP A 452 6.92 -23.07 -25.50
N GLY A 453 5.95 -22.35 -24.95
CA GLY A 453 4.70 -22.90 -24.44
C GLY A 453 4.56 -22.84 -22.92
N ASP A 454 3.38 -23.23 -22.43
CA ASP A 454 3.06 -23.30 -21.01
C ASP A 454 3.80 -24.47 -20.35
N ASN A 455 4.84 -24.17 -19.58
CA ASN A 455 5.71 -25.14 -18.91
C ASN A 455 5.48 -25.19 -17.40
N ARG A 456 4.35 -24.68 -16.90
CA ARG A 456 4.05 -24.60 -15.48
C ARG A 456 3.98 -25.99 -14.84
N VAL A 457 4.53 -26.08 -13.63
CA VAL A 457 4.32 -27.25 -12.79
C VAL A 457 2.97 -27.11 -12.11
N SER A 458 2.09 -28.09 -12.32
CA SER A 458 0.78 -28.16 -11.70
C SER A 458 0.58 -29.48 -10.96
N GLY A 459 -0.37 -29.49 -10.01
CA GLY A 459 -0.76 -30.69 -9.26
C GLY A 459 0.02 -30.88 -7.95
N ASP A 460 0.00 -32.12 -7.42
CA ASP A 460 0.47 -32.45 -6.07
C ASP A 460 1.98 -32.27 -5.80
N ASN A 461 2.75 -31.81 -6.80
CA ASN A 461 4.21 -31.66 -6.70
C ASN A 461 4.67 -30.21 -6.57
N VAL A 462 3.73 -29.27 -6.39
CA VAL A 462 4.11 -27.86 -6.15
C VAL A 462 4.56 -27.66 -4.72
N TYR A 463 5.50 -26.76 -4.55
CA TYR A 463 5.93 -26.25 -3.26
C TYR A 463 6.57 -24.87 -3.44
N SER A 464 6.44 -24.06 -2.43
CA SER A 464 7.27 -22.89 -2.20
C SER A 464 8.28 -23.19 -1.10
N ARG A 465 9.32 -22.36 -1.00
CA ARG A 465 10.33 -22.51 0.05
C ARG A 465 11.04 -21.21 0.35
N ALA A 466 11.40 -21.01 1.61
CA ALA A 466 12.46 -20.11 1.99
C ALA A 466 13.81 -20.79 1.72
N VAL A 467 14.74 -20.09 1.11
CA VAL A 467 16.05 -20.65 0.77
C VAL A 467 17.16 -19.64 1.02
N VAL A 468 18.30 -20.11 1.51
CA VAL A 468 19.53 -19.34 1.65
C VAL A 468 20.61 -19.93 0.76
N TYR A 469 21.19 -19.07 -0.07
CA TYR A 469 22.30 -19.39 -0.95
C TYR A 469 23.58 -18.74 -0.45
N GLN A 470 24.60 -19.56 -0.26
CA GLN A 470 25.96 -19.07 -0.05
C GLN A 470 26.63 -18.85 -1.40
N ILE A 471 27.06 -17.62 -1.66
CA ILE A 471 27.73 -17.24 -2.90
C ILE A 471 29.23 -17.01 -2.67
N ASP A 472 30.05 -17.49 -3.61
CA ASP A 472 31.47 -17.18 -3.71
C ASP A 472 31.72 -16.36 -4.99
N THR A 473 31.83 -15.05 -4.85
CA THR A 473 32.01 -14.12 -5.96
C THR A 473 33.43 -14.16 -6.56
N GLU A 474 34.42 -14.69 -5.84
CA GLU A 474 35.78 -14.87 -6.36
C GLU A 474 35.85 -16.06 -7.33
N ASN A 475 35.21 -17.17 -6.98
CA ASN A 475 35.19 -18.39 -7.78
C ASN A 475 33.94 -18.55 -8.65
N MET A 476 32.96 -17.68 -8.51
CA MET A 476 31.65 -17.74 -9.16
C MET A 476 30.97 -19.09 -8.92
N THR A 477 30.87 -19.50 -7.65
CA THR A 477 30.16 -20.72 -7.24
C THR A 477 29.06 -20.40 -6.22
N VAL A 478 28.02 -21.23 -6.18
CA VAL A 478 26.91 -21.09 -5.27
C VAL A 478 26.51 -22.42 -4.65
N SER A 479 26.24 -22.41 -3.35
CA SER A 479 25.73 -23.57 -2.61
C SER A 479 24.39 -23.23 -1.95
N GLN A 480 23.45 -24.13 -1.93
CA GLN A 480 22.24 -24.04 -1.12
C GLN A 480 22.55 -24.50 0.30
N VAL A 481 22.41 -23.61 1.29
CA VAL A 481 22.82 -23.88 2.68
C VAL A 481 21.66 -24.06 3.64
N THR A 482 20.51 -23.43 3.36
CA THR A 482 19.29 -23.57 4.17
C THR A 482 18.08 -23.69 3.25
N GLU A 483 17.12 -24.54 3.63
CA GLU A 483 15.83 -24.70 2.95
C GLU A 483 14.76 -24.97 4.01
N TYR A 484 13.58 -24.33 3.88
CA TYR A 484 12.40 -24.58 4.71
C TYR A 484 11.12 -24.40 3.88
N GLY A 485 10.11 -25.24 4.12
CA GLY A 485 8.78 -25.13 3.51
C GLY A 485 8.54 -26.15 2.38
N LYS A 486 9.57 -26.65 1.73
CA LYS A 486 9.44 -27.67 0.68
C LYS A 486 8.71 -28.95 1.15
N GLU A 487 8.96 -29.38 2.37
CA GLU A 487 8.35 -30.56 2.99
C GLU A 487 6.86 -30.34 3.31
N ARG A 488 6.39 -29.09 3.37
CA ARG A 488 4.99 -28.75 3.59
C ARG A 488 4.16 -28.86 2.31
N GLY A 489 4.81 -28.86 1.13
CA GLY A 489 4.18 -29.09 -0.17
C GLY A 489 3.08 -28.09 -0.49
N ALA A 490 1.98 -28.59 -1.06
CA ALA A 490 0.87 -27.76 -1.51
C ALA A 490 0.14 -27.02 -0.37
N ASP A 491 0.20 -27.51 0.86
CA ASP A 491 -0.47 -26.87 2.01
C ASP A 491 0.21 -25.56 2.44
N TRP A 492 1.38 -25.27 1.92
CA TRP A 492 2.16 -24.06 2.18
C TRP A 492 2.58 -23.32 0.90
N TYR A 493 2.04 -23.75 -0.24
CA TYR A 493 2.35 -23.17 -1.53
C TYR A 493 1.84 -21.73 -1.64
N SER A 494 2.73 -20.81 -1.95
CA SER A 494 2.45 -19.40 -2.11
C SER A 494 2.95 -18.93 -3.49
N ASP A 495 2.04 -18.77 -4.42
CA ASP A 495 2.33 -18.60 -5.85
C ASP A 495 2.93 -17.23 -6.20
N TRP A 496 2.66 -16.21 -5.39
CA TRP A 496 3.19 -14.85 -5.53
C TRP A 496 3.34 -14.19 -4.16
N ILE A 497 3.86 -12.96 -4.10
CA ILE A 497 4.16 -12.25 -2.85
C ILE A 497 5.09 -13.06 -1.94
N SER A 498 5.13 -12.77 -0.65
CA SER A 498 5.95 -13.51 0.31
C SER A 498 7.34 -12.92 0.54
N GLY A 499 8.07 -13.42 1.51
CA GLY A 499 9.43 -12.96 1.79
C GLY A 499 10.12 -13.74 2.89
N VAL A 500 11.44 -13.57 2.96
CA VAL A 500 12.31 -14.14 3.98
C VAL A 500 13.24 -13.05 4.50
N VAL A 501 13.29 -12.88 5.81
CA VAL A 501 14.27 -12.00 6.46
C VAL A 501 14.94 -12.75 7.61
N SER A 502 16.19 -12.41 7.90
CA SER A 502 16.86 -12.89 9.09
C SER A 502 16.51 -12.00 10.29
N LEU A 503 16.29 -12.61 11.45
CA LEU A 503 16.03 -11.88 12.70
C LEU A 503 17.31 -11.42 13.41
N ASP A 504 18.46 -12.00 13.08
CA ASP A 504 19.74 -11.71 13.74
C ASP A 504 20.93 -11.63 12.77
N GLY A 505 20.68 -11.50 11.47
CA GLY A 505 21.71 -11.47 10.43
C GLY A 505 22.24 -12.84 10.02
N THR A 506 21.75 -13.94 10.63
CA THR A 506 22.20 -15.30 10.32
C THR A 506 21.12 -16.13 9.62
N GLN A 507 21.52 -17.24 9.03
CA GLN A 507 20.60 -18.24 8.47
C GLN A 507 19.86 -19.09 9.52
N ASP A 508 20.28 -19.01 10.78
CA ASP A 508 19.78 -19.86 11.85
C ASP A 508 18.47 -19.34 12.45
N HIS A 509 18.14 -18.06 12.22
CA HIS A 509 16.94 -17.40 12.73
C HIS A 509 16.22 -16.65 11.61
N LEU A 510 15.31 -17.34 10.93
CA LEU A 510 14.56 -16.82 9.81
C LEU A 510 13.12 -16.47 10.19
N TRP A 511 12.63 -15.36 9.66
CA TRP A 511 11.24 -14.94 9.66
C TRP A 511 10.71 -15.03 8.24
N ILE A 512 9.71 -15.86 8.03
CA ILE A 512 9.24 -16.27 6.71
C ILE A 512 7.76 -15.91 6.58
N THR A 513 7.39 -15.23 5.51
CA THR A 513 6.01 -14.99 5.13
C THR A 513 5.70 -15.79 3.87
N ALA A 514 4.77 -16.74 3.94
CA ALA A 514 4.15 -17.40 2.80
C ALA A 514 2.72 -16.83 2.66
N GLY A 515 2.57 -15.77 1.85
CA GLY A 515 1.48 -14.81 1.97
C GLY A 515 0.26 -15.09 1.10
N SER A 516 0.27 -16.09 0.19
CA SER A 516 -0.75 -16.21 -0.85
C SER A 516 -1.22 -17.63 -1.14
N HIS A 517 -1.44 -18.43 -0.11
CA HIS A 517 -2.01 -19.74 -0.32
C HIS A 517 -3.51 -19.65 -0.61
N LEU A 518 -3.91 -19.97 -1.86
CA LEU A 518 -5.29 -20.06 -2.30
C LEU A 518 -5.75 -21.52 -2.39
N HIS A 519 -6.85 -21.83 -1.72
CA HIS A 519 -7.37 -23.20 -1.73
C HIS A 519 -8.89 -23.26 -1.59
N SER A 520 -9.50 -24.37 -1.95
CA SER A 520 -10.91 -24.67 -1.70
C SER A 520 -11.05 -25.80 -0.67
N ASP A 521 -12.21 -25.89 -0.01
CA ASP A 521 -12.50 -26.96 0.97
C ASP A 521 -12.39 -28.38 0.39
N GLU A 522 -12.44 -28.52 -0.93
CA GLU A 522 -12.47 -29.81 -1.61
C GLU A 522 -11.08 -30.25 -2.12
N GLU A 523 -10.17 -29.30 -2.40
CA GLU A 523 -8.83 -29.59 -2.94
C GLU A 523 -7.86 -28.46 -2.58
N ASN A 524 -6.68 -28.81 -2.01
CA ASN A 524 -5.53 -27.93 -2.02
C ASN A 524 -5.07 -27.80 -3.48
N ARG A 525 -5.16 -26.59 -4.03
CA ARG A 525 -4.87 -26.39 -5.46
C ARG A 525 -3.67 -25.49 -5.68
N SER A 526 -2.77 -26.02 -6.46
CA SER A 526 -1.71 -25.29 -7.14
C SER A 526 -2.14 -24.68 -8.48
N ASP A 527 -3.43 -24.72 -8.81
CA ASP A 527 -3.95 -24.26 -10.11
C ASP A 527 -4.56 -22.84 -10.02
N TYR A 528 -4.52 -22.20 -8.85
CA TYR A 528 -4.98 -20.84 -8.65
C TYR A 528 -3.83 -19.84 -8.85
N TYR A 529 -4.14 -18.70 -9.46
CA TYR A 529 -3.18 -17.67 -9.82
C TYR A 529 -3.52 -16.35 -9.11
N PRO A 530 -2.66 -15.34 -9.15
CA PRO A 530 -2.94 -14.02 -8.58
C PRO A 530 -4.31 -13.45 -8.98
N LYS A 531 -4.71 -13.60 -10.23
CA LYS A 531 -6.05 -13.20 -10.71
C LYS A 531 -7.20 -13.92 -10.05
N ASP A 532 -6.97 -15.12 -9.52
CA ASP A 532 -8.00 -15.95 -8.88
C ASP A 532 -8.25 -15.53 -7.42
N MET A 533 -7.45 -14.64 -6.84
CA MET A 533 -7.65 -14.13 -5.49
C MET A 533 -9.03 -13.50 -5.30
N PHE A 534 -9.65 -12.99 -6.39
CA PHE A 534 -10.98 -12.39 -6.38
C PHE A 534 -12.11 -13.40 -6.61
N VAL A 535 -11.81 -14.68 -6.79
CA VAL A 535 -12.83 -15.72 -6.94
C VAL A 535 -13.49 -16.00 -5.58
N GLN A 536 -14.82 -15.89 -5.55
CA GLN A 536 -15.59 -16.21 -4.35
C GLN A 536 -15.51 -17.70 -4.00
N GLY A 537 -15.50 -18.01 -2.70
CA GLY A 537 -15.44 -19.38 -2.20
C GLY A 537 -14.06 -19.99 -2.18
N LEU A 538 -13.02 -19.22 -2.49
CA LEU A 538 -11.64 -19.61 -2.22
C LEU A 538 -11.22 -19.10 -0.84
N THR A 539 -10.69 -19.99 -0.02
CA THR A 539 -10.01 -19.60 1.22
C THR A 539 -8.64 -19.05 0.87
N LYS A 540 -8.33 -17.89 1.44
CA LYS A 540 -7.03 -17.23 1.38
C LYS A 540 -6.32 -17.52 2.68
N THR A 541 -5.09 -18.00 2.62
CA THR A 541 -4.31 -18.29 3.82
C THR A 541 -2.91 -17.72 3.70
N THR A 542 -2.48 -17.06 4.76
CA THR A 542 -1.10 -16.66 4.99
C THR A 542 -0.52 -17.47 6.12
N HIS A 543 0.70 -17.95 5.95
CA HIS A 543 1.54 -18.51 7.00
C HIS A 543 2.71 -17.57 7.27
N ILE A 544 2.95 -17.26 8.53
CA ILE A 544 4.08 -16.47 8.99
C ILE A 544 4.82 -17.33 10.02
N ASP A 545 6.02 -17.74 9.67
CA ASP A 545 6.80 -18.74 10.38
C ASP A 545 8.09 -18.15 10.93
N GLN A 546 8.37 -18.36 12.24
CA GLN A 546 9.73 -18.24 12.77
C GLN A 546 10.38 -19.62 12.72
N VAL A 547 11.54 -19.68 12.07
CA VAL A 547 12.31 -20.91 11.89
C VAL A 547 13.67 -20.75 12.53
N ASP A 548 13.96 -21.61 13.52
CA ASP A 548 15.20 -21.58 14.27
C ASP A 548 16.00 -22.85 13.98
N ASN A 549 17.20 -22.71 13.42
CA ASN A 549 18.06 -23.83 13.02
C ASN A 549 17.34 -24.86 12.11
N GLY A 550 16.51 -24.38 11.20
CA GLY A 550 15.73 -25.20 10.27
C GLY A 550 14.46 -25.83 10.84
N GLU A 551 14.12 -25.55 12.10
CA GLU A 551 12.93 -26.09 12.78
C GLU A 551 11.92 -24.98 13.06
N LEU A 552 10.63 -25.25 12.84
CA LEU A 552 9.55 -24.30 13.13
C LEU A 552 9.45 -24.04 14.64
N SER A 553 9.61 -22.81 15.08
CA SER A 553 9.49 -22.38 16.48
C SER A 553 8.19 -21.64 16.79
N PHE A 554 7.67 -20.89 15.83
CA PHE A 554 6.40 -20.17 15.93
C PHE A 554 5.73 -20.11 14.56
N GLU A 555 4.42 -20.26 14.53
CA GLU A 555 3.58 -20.07 13.35
C GLU A 555 2.40 -19.15 13.68
N LEU A 556 2.17 -18.16 12.84
CA LEU A 556 0.96 -17.35 12.80
C LEU A 556 0.26 -17.64 11.48
N THR A 557 -1.01 -18.03 11.54
CA THR A 557 -1.84 -18.31 10.37
C THR A 557 -2.98 -17.30 10.31
N ILE A 558 -3.20 -16.71 9.14
CA ILE A 558 -4.32 -15.80 8.85
C ILE A 558 -5.13 -16.48 7.75
N SER A 559 -6.41 -16.79 7.98
CA SER A 559 -7.19 -17.56 7.02
C SER A 559 -8.66 -17.12 6.96
N GLY A 560 -9.18 -16.95 5.74
CA GLY A 560 -10.57 -16.54 5.53
C GLY A 560 -10.94 -16.41 4.05
N ASP A 561 -12.20 -16.08 3.79
CA ASP A 561 -12.69 -15.73 2.44
C ASP A 561 -12.54 -14.21 2.16
N THR A 562 -11.70 -13.54 2.91
CA THR A 562 -11.38 -12.11 2.76
C THR A 562 -10.03 -11.91 2.09
N TYR A 563 -9.92 -10.90 1.26
CA TYR A 563 -8.64 -10.53 0.61
C TYR A 563 -7.62 -10.00 1.62
N ASN A 564 -8.08 -9.47 2.76
CA ASN A 564 -7.21 -9.01 3.83
C ASN A 564 -6.43 -10.15 4.52
N ALA A 565 -6.80 -11.41 4.27
CA ALA A 565 -6.05 -12.57 4.74
C ALA A 565 -4.76 -12.83 3.93
N LEU A 566 -4.59 -12.18 2.77
CA LEU A 566 -3.35 -12.24 1.98
C LEU A 566 -2.35 -11.19 2.49
N THR A 567 -1.10 -11.61 2.62
CA THR A 567 -0.03 -10.80 3.19
C THR A 567 1.12 -10.64 2.20
N TYR A 568 1.42 -9.40 1.83
CA TYR A 568 2.57 -9.13 0.97
C TYR A 568 3.88 -9.48 1.68
N ARG A 569 4.10 -8.92 2.87
CA ARG A 569 5.25 -9.19 3.75
C ARG A 569 4.88 -9.04 5.22
N SER A 570 5.70 -9.57 6.08
CA SER A 570 5.62 -9.35 7.52
C SER A 570 7.01 -9.17 8.13
N PHE A 571 7.06 -8.50 9.26
CA PHE A 571 8.29 -8.25 10.00
C PHE A 571 8.02 -8.18 11.50
N ARG A 572 9.10 -8.25 12.29
CA ARG A 572 9.04 -8.14 13.75
C ARG A 572 9.60 -6.80 14.20
N MET A 573 8.88 -6.11 15.09
CA MET A 573 9.30 -4.81 15.58
C MET A 573 8.68 -4.52 16.96
N PRO A 574 9.42 -3.88 17.90
CA PRO A 574 8.85 -3.37 19.13
C PRO A 574 7.99 -2.13 18.86
N LEU A 575 6.98 -1.91 19.71
CA LEU A 575 6.15 -0.70 19.60
C LEU A 575 6.83 0.55 20.18
N TYR A 576 7.74 0.38 21.11
CA TYR A 576 8.52 1.49 21.68
C TYR A 576 9.97 1.35 21.24
N THR A 577 10.41 2.29 20.44
CA THR A 577 11.78 2.43 19.93
C THR A 577 12.38 3.75 20.39
N GLU A 578 13.65 3.97 20.10
CA GLU A 578 14.29 5.27 20.34
C GLU A 578 13.76 6.36 19.39
N GLY A 579 13.06 5.99 18.35
CA GLY A 579 12.35 6.90 17.43
C GLY A 579 11.20 7.58 18.15
N LYS A 580 11.18 8.88 18.10
CA LYS A 580 10.41 9.65 19.07
C LYS A 580 9.27 10.36 18.39
N TYR A 581 8.10 10.19 18.98
CA TYR A 581 7.02 11.10 18.76
C TYR A 581 7.44 12.52 19.15
N ASP A 582 7.41 13.44 18.20
CA ASP A 582 7.69 14.85 18.42
C ASP A 582 6.51 15.70 17.91
N PRO A 583 5.64 16.20 18.83
CA PRO A 583 4.52 17.06 18.45
C PRO A 583 4.98 18.45 17.95
N SER A 584 6.26 18.81 18.13
CA SER A 584 6.80 20.10 17.64
C SER A 584 7.37 20.01 16.23
N ALA A 585 7.58 18.81 15.70
CA ALA A 585 8.08 18.61 14.35
C ALA A 585 7.03 19.04 13.31
N VAL A 586 7.45 19.85 12.35
CA VAL A 586 6.62 20.30 11.23
C VAL A 586 6.79 19.30 10.09
N PRO A 587 5.70 18.79 9.48
CA PRO A 587 5.80 17.87 8.36
C PRO A 587 6.38 18.55 7.12
N GLU A 588 7.16 17.81 6.34
CA GLU A 588 7.81 18.30 5.13
C GLU A 588 7.36 17.49 3.92
N VAL A 589 7.10 18.17 2.80
CA VAL A 589 6.93 17.53 1.47
C VAL A 589 8.22 17.74 0.70
N LEU A 590 8.86 16.68 0.28
CA LEU A 590 10.19 16.66 -0.33
C LEU A 590 10.13 16.04 -1.73
N GLY A 591 11.00 16.49 -2.63
CA GLY A 591 11.03 16.04 -4.00
C GLY A 591 9.88 16.62 -4.84
N SER A 592 9.62 16.01 -5.97
CA SER A 592 8.57 16.43 -6.93
C SER A 592 8.13 15.25 -7.77
N LEU A 593 6.85 15.20 -8.12
CA LEU A 593 6.33 14.27 -9.13
C LEU A 593 6.75 14.64 -10.56
N GLY A 594 7.42 15.79 -10.71
CA GLY A 594 7.69 16.39 -12.00
C GLY A 594 6.45 17.08 -12.58
N GLU A 595 6.64 17.77 -13.71
CA GLU A 595 5.53 18.37 -14.42
C GLU A 595 4.67 17.25 -15.03
N THR A 596 3.37 17.23 -14.68
CA THR A 596 2.42 16.31 -15.32
C THR A 596 2.25 16.71 -16.78
N SER A 597 2.42 15.78 -17.70
CA SER A 597 2.23 16.05 -19.13
C SER A 597 0.79 16.45 -19.41
N TYR A 598 0.60 17.51 -20.19
CA TYR A 598 -0.70 17.96 -20.61
C TYR A 598 -0.72 18.26 -22.12
N GLU A 599 -1.92 18.24 -22.68
CA GLU A 599 -2.18 18.77 -24.03
C GLU A 599 -2.70 20.20 -23.93
N GLU A 600 -2.20 21.11 -24.78
CA GLU A 600 -2.84 22.41 -24.93
C GLU A 600 -4.26 22.19 -25.50
N SER A 601 -5.25 22.80 -24.85
CA SER A 601 -6.65 22.66 -25.21
C SER A 601 -7.22 24.01 -25.67
N SER A 602 -8.31 23.97 -26.42
CA SER A 602 -9.06 25.16 -26.86
C SER A 602 -10.57 24.86 -26.85
N ILE A 603 -11.04 24.23 -25.80
CA ILE A 603 -12.43 23.77 -25.67
C ILE A 603 -13.34 24.96 -25.39
N ASP A 604 -14.49 25.01 -26.06
CA ASP A 604 -15.55 25.96 -25.77
C ASP A 604 -16.38 25.46 -24.57
N VAL A 605 -16.20 26.11 -23.44
CA VAL A 605 -16.86 25.78 -22.18
C VAL A 605 -18.30 26.27 -22.06
N SER A 606 -18.80 27.03 -23.03
CA SER A 606 -20.15 27.58 -23.00
C SER A 606 -21.26 26.52 -23.05
N SER A 607 -20.92 25.30 -23.45
CA SER A 607 -21.82 24.13 -23.51
C SER A 607 -21.62 23.14 -22.37
N ALA A 608 -20.75 23.45 -21.39
CA ALA A 608 -20.48 22.54 -20.29
C ALA A 608 -21.73 22.32 -19.44
N GLU A 609 -22.01 21.05 -19.14
CA GLU A 609 -23.09 20.62 -18.25
C GLU A 609 -22.61 20.70 -16.78
N ALA A 610 -23.56 20.69 -15.85
CA ALA A 610 -23.21 20.54 -14.44
C ALA A 610 -22.73 19.10 -14.16
N LEU A 611 -21.64 18.95 -13.43
CA LEU A 611 -21.14 17.64 -13.06
C LEU A 611 -22.17 16.93 -12.15
N PRO A 612 -22.51 15.66 -12.40
CA PRO A 612 -23.36 14.88 -11.50
C PRO A 612 -22.76 14.74 -10.09
N ASP A 613 -23.60 14.43 -9.10
CA ASP A 613 -23.15 14.14 -7.74
C ASP A 613 -22.26 12.88 -7.69
N GLY A 614 -21.41 12.77 -6.67
CA GLY A 614 -20.57 11.59 -6.41
C GLY A 614 -19.11 11.71 -6.88
N TRP A 615 -18.69 12.88 -7.31
CA TRP A 615 -17.30 13.18 -7.65
C TRP A 615 -16.55 13.80 -6.49
N ASN A 616 -15.33 13.34 -6.26
CA ASN A 616 -14.42 13.89 -5.27
C ASN A 616 -13.26 14.60 -5.95
N PHE A 617 -13.00 15.82 -5.51
CA PHE A 617 -11.82 16.60 -5.88
C PHE A 617 -11.05 16.91 -4.61
N LEU A 618 -9.77 16.59 -4.61
CA LEU A 618 -8.88 16.88 -3.49
C LEU A 618 -7.73 17.75 -3.99
N LEU A 619 -7.47 18.82 -3.27
CA LEU A 619 -6.21 19.54 -3.37
C LEU A 619 -5.37 19.13 -2.16
N ASP A 620 -4.29 18.44 -2.40
CA ASP A 620 -3.34 17.99 -1.39
C ASP A 620 -1.99 18.60 -1.74
N GLY A 621 -1.72 19.78 -1.17
CA GLY A 621 -0.46 20.54 -1.24
C GLY A 621 0.28 20.56 -2.58
N SER A 622 0.53 19.41 -3.14
CA SER A 622 1.34 19.20 -4.35
C SER A 622 0.56 18.75 -5.59
N LYS A 623 -0.75 18.40 -5.44
CA LYS A 623 -1.55 17.90 -6.56
C LYS A 623 -3.04 18.17 -6.43
N ILE A 624 -3.71 18.21 -7.59
CA ILE A 624 -5.16 18.16 -7.72
C ILE A 624 -5.51 16.74 -8.17
N SER A 625 -6.31 16.01 -7.39
CA SER A 625 -6.80 14.70 -7.77
C SER A 625 -8.31 14.67 -7.98
N VAL A 626 -8.77 13.78 -8.85
CA VAL A 626 -10.18 13.53 -9.13
C VAL A 626 -10.47 12.04 -9.07
N ASN A 627 -11.60 11.70 -8.45
CA ASN A 627 -12.12 10.34 -8.39
C ASN A 627 -13.64 10.39 -8.47
N GLY A 628 -14.24 9.52 -9.29
CA GLY A 628 -15.68 9.42 -9.42
C GLY A 628 -16.08 8.31 -10.38
N SER A 629 -17.38 8.21 -10.63
CA SER A 629 -17.91 7.28 -11.63
C SER A 629 -19.10 7.88 -12.36
N PHE A 630 -19.33 7.43 -13.60
CA PHE A 630 -20.47 7.80 -14.40
C PHE A 630 -20.99 6.62 -15.19
N LEU A 631 -22.29 6.65 -15.51
CA LEU A 631 -22.94 5.65 -16.35
C LEU A 631 -23.13 6.20 -17.76
N THR A 632 -22.72 5.45 -18.77
CA THR A 632 -22.92 5.79 -20.19
C THR A 632 -23.57 4.64 -20.95
N GLN A 633 -24.15 4.95 -22.13
CA GLN A 633 -24.66 3.94 -23.06
C GLN A 633 -23.62 3.56 -24.12
N THR A 634 -22.45 4.17 -24.08
CA THR A 634 -21.32 3.83 -24.96
C THR A 634 -20.72 2.52 -24.49
N ALA A 635 -20.47 1.60 -25.42
CA ALA A 635 -19.79 0.34 -25.09
C ALA A 635 -18.35 0.61 -24.61
N ALA A 636 -17.84 -0.22 -23.72
CA ALA A 636 -16.51 -0.05 -23.13
C ALA A 636 -15.40 0.17 -24.17
N ALA A 637 -15.46 -0.55 -25.28
CA ALA A 637 -14.47 -0.46 -26.37
C ALA A 637 -14.54 0.84 -27.20
N ASP A 638 -15.64 1.58 -27.11
CA ASP A 638 -15.89 2.80 -27.89
C ASP A 638 -15.82 4.08 -27.03
N LEU A 639 -15.54 3.95 -25.73
CA LEU A 639 -15.43 5.08 -24.81
C LEU A 639 -14.33 6.05 -25.24
N GLN A 640 -14.66 7.34 -25.20
CA GLN A 640 -13.65 8.38 -25.39
C GLN A 640 -12.83 8.57 -24.10
N ALA A 641 -11.55 8.89 -24.30
CA ALA A 641 -10.65 9.15 -23.19
C ALA A 641 -11.15 10.31 -22.32
N GLY A 642 -11.20 10.09 -21.00
CA GLY A 642 -11.53 11.13 -20.04
C GLY A 642 -10.38 12.11 -19.85
N LYS A 643 -10.71 13.37 -19.60
CA LYS A 643 -9.71 14.43 -19.36
C LYS A 643 -10.12 15.34 -18.19
N LEU A 644 -9.12 15.66 -17.36
CA LEU A 644 -9.17 16.78 -16.43
C LEU A 644 -8.68 18.03 -17.17
N ILE A 645 -9.49 19.08 -17.19
CA ILE A 645 -9.18 20.29 -17.94
C ILE A 645 -9.12 21.48 -16.97
N LEU A 646 -7.99 22.16 -16.99
CA LEU A 646 -7.76 23.36 -16.21
C LEU A 646 -7.74 24.57 -17.14
N ILE A 647 -8.47 25.63 -16.80
CA ILE A 647 -8.64 26.83 -17.61
C ILE A 647 -8.31 28.09 -16.81
N SER A 648 -7.36 28.89 -17.29
CA SER A 648 -7.01 30.17 -16.75
C SER A 648 -6.89 31.22 -17.88
N GLY A 649 -7.86 32.09 -18.03
CA GLY A 649 -7.91 33.08 -19.11
C GLY A 649 -7.93 32.41 -20.50
N GLU A 650 -6.87 32.63 -21.31
CA GLU A 650 -6.72 32.00 -22.61
C GLU A 650 -5.97 30.66 -22.56
N SER A 651 -5.37 30.32 -21.40
CA SER A 651 -4.62 29.09 -21.21
C SER A 651 -5.55 27.93 -20.84
N GLN A 652 -5.42 26.80 -21.54
CA GLN A 652 -6.16 25.58 -21.24
C GLN A 652 -5.21 24.39 -21.28
N ARG A 653 -5.24 23.57 -20.22
CA ARG A 653 -4.43 22.37 -20.09
C ARG A 653 -5.35 21.17 -19.88
N ALA A 654 -5.17 20.13 -20.69
CA ALA A 654 -5.94 18.90 -20.61
C ALA A 654 -5.02 17.73 -20.17
N TYR A 655 -5.35 17.10 -19.05
CA TYR A 655 -4.63 15.97 -18.46
C TYR A 655 -5.44 14.70 -18.65
N GLN A 656 -4.79 13.63 -19.08
CA GLN A 656 -5.42 12.35 -19.31
C GLN A 656 -5.88 11.71 -17.98
N LEU A 657 -7.11 11.18 -17.98
CA LEU A 657 -7.66 10.43 -16.84
C LEU A 657 -7.63 8.92 -17.12
N THR A 658 -7.42 8.14 -16.07
CA THR A 658 -7.57 6.69 -16.12
C THR A 658 -9.06 6.34 -16.01
N GLN A 659 -9.52 5.47 -16.91
CA GLN A 659 -10.90 4.99 -16.95
C GLN A 659 -10.94 3.48 -16.86
N THR A 660 -11.77 2.96 -15.96
CA THR A 660 -12.01 1.52 -15.81
C THR A 660 -13.49 1.25 -16.10
N PRO A 661 -13.85 0.82 -17.32
CA PRO A 661 -15.24 0.53 -17.67
C PRO A 661 -15.66 -0.86 -17.17
N SER A 662 -16.91 -0.96 -16.74
CA SER A 662 -17.59 -2.19 -16.39
C SER A 662 -18.94 -2.25 -17.06
N GLU A 663 -19.13 -3.19 -17.98
CA GLU A 663 -20.39 -3.37 -18.72
C GLU A 663 -21.45 -4.06 -17.83
N GLY A 664 -22.68 -3.56 -17.88
CA GLY A 664 -23.84 -4.10 -17.16
C GLY A 664 -25.12 -3.98 -17.97
N ASP A 665 -26.22 -4.46 -17.42
CA ASP A 665 -27.54 -4.48 -18.08
C ASP A 665 -28.08 -3.07 -18.39
N ASP A 666 -27.65 -2.07 -17.64
CA ASP A 666 -28.10 -0.68 -17.74
C ASP A 666 -27.13 0.22 -18.55
N GLY A 667 -26.06 -0.32 -19.09
CA GLY A 667 -25.00 0.39 -19.81
C GLY A 667 -23.62 0.13 -19.25
N THR A 668 -22.65 0.97 -19.61
CA THR A 668 -21.27 0.88 -19.11
C THR A 668 -21.10 1.82 -17.91
N ASN A 669 -20.77 1.26 -16.75
CA ASN A 669 -20.36 2.05 -15.59
C ASN A 669 -18.83 2.27 -15.67
N VAL A 670 -18.41 3.53 -15.60
CA VAL A 670 -17.00 3.90 -15.77
C VAL A 670 -16.48 4.52 -14.49
N THR A 671 -15.52 3.87 -13.84
CA THR A 671 -14.76 4.46 -12.74
C THR A 671 -13.63 5.29 -13.33
N VAL A 672 -13.49 6.52 -12.85
CA VAL A 672 -12.51 7.50 -13.35
C VAL A 672 -11.62 7.94 -12.21
N LYS A 673 -10.31 7.92 -12.45
CA LYS A 673 -9.29 8.43 -11.52
C LYS A 673 -8.26 9.22 -12.31
N GLY A 674 -7.71 10.24 -11.68
CA GLY A 674 -6.60 10.99 -12.23
C GLY A 674 -6.14 12.11 -11.31
N TRP A 675 -5.04 12.72 -11.70
CA TRP A 675 -4.42 13.79 -10.94
C TRP A 675 -3.56 14.68 -11.85
N THR A 676 -3.25 15.86 -11.37
CA THR A 676 -2.19 16.70 -11.93
C THR A 676 -1.39 17.33 -10.82
N ALA A 677 -0.08 17.43 -11.00
CA ALA A 677 0.76 18.22 -10.12
C ALA A 677 0.32 19.69 -10.17
N VAL A 678 0.48 20.40 -9.07
CA VAL A 678 0.24 21.85 -9.02
C VAL A 678 1.42 22.65 -9.56
N ASP A 679 2.57 22.01 -9.77
CA ASP A 679 3.76 22.63 -10.35
C ASP A 679 3.44 23.31 -11.69
N GLY A 680 3.79 24.59 -11.79
CA GLY A 680 3.48 25.40 -12.97
C GLY A 680 2.04 25.91 -13.05
N LEU A 681 1.23 25.76 -12.01
CA LEU A 681 -0.12 26.37 -11.88
C LEU A 681 -0.15 27.58 -10.96
N GLU A 682 0.95 27.88 -10.26
CA GLU A 682 1.01 28.88 -9.20
C GLU A 682 0.74 30.29 -9.71
N GLY A 683 0.21 31.12 -8.83
CA GLY A 683 -0.03 32.53 -9.10
C GLY A 683 -1.15 32.83 -10.08
N GLN A 684 -1.95 31.84 -10.47
CA GLN A 684 -3.13 31.96 -11.33
C GLN A 684 -4.33 31.21 -10.72
N GLU A 685 -5.53 31.69 -11.10
CA GLU A 685 -6.77 30.95 -10.81
C GLU A 685 -7.10 30.06 -12.02
N TRP A 686 -7.40 28.77 -11.74
CA TRP A 686 -7.73 27.78 -12.75
C TRP A 686 -9.10 27.18 -12.49
N ASP A 687 -10.06 27.42 -13.38
CA ASP A 687 -11.35 26.73 -13.35
C ASP A 687 -11.17 25.25 -13.77
N ILE A 688 -11.86 24.33 -13.09
CA ILE A 688 -11.71 22.89 -13.26
C ILE A 688 -12.93 22.32 -13.99
N TYR A 689 -12.66 21.59 -15.07
CA TYR A 689 -13.64 20.89 -15.90
C TYR A 689 -13.26 19.42 -16.05
N LEU A 690 -14.24 18.56 -16.35
CA LEU A 690 -14.03 17.19 -16.79
C LEU A 690 -14.62 16.98 -18.17
N GLU A 691 -13.90 16.29 -19.04
CA GLU A 691 -14.45 15.74 -20.28
C GLU A 691 -14.56 14.21 -20.11
N LEU A 692 -15.79 13.69 -20.17
CA LEU A 692 -16.10 12.28 -19.96
C LEU A 692 -16.95 11.79 -21.14
N ASP A 693 -16.48 10.78 -21.86
CA ASP A 693 -17.14 10.23 -23.05
C ASP A 693 -17.63 11.31 -24.03
N GLY A 694 -16.79 12.35 -24.24
CA GLY A 694 -17.06 13.48 -25.13
C GLY A 694 -18.07 14.53 -24.60
N VAL A 695 -18.54 14.40 -23.37
CA VAL A 695 -19.36 15.39 -22.70
C VAL A 695 -18.49 16.20 -21.75
N LEU A 696 -18.59 17.53 -21.88
CA LEU A 696 -17.86 18.48 -21.02
C LEU A 696 -18.71 18.85 -19.80
N TYR A 697 -18.13 18.74 -18.62
CA TYR A 697 -18.75 19.07 -17.33
C TYR A 697 -17.99 20.18 -16.63
N ASN A 698 -18.73 21.17 -16.12
CA ASN A 698 -18.23 22.15 -15.17
C ASN A 698 -18.30 21.55 -13.77
N THR A 699 -17.16 21.44 -13.10
CA THR A 699 -17.10 20.85 -11.75
C THR A 699 -17.60 21.82 -10.67
N GLY A 700 -17.65 23.12 -10.96
CA GLY A 700 -17.94 24.16 -9.97
C GLY A 700 -16.77 24.46 -9.03
N TYR A 701 -15.60 23.86 -9.27
CA TYR A 701 -14.39 24.08 -8.49
C TYR A 701 -13.35 24.90 -9.25
N MET A 702 -12.50 25.56 -8.51
CA MET A 702 -11.33 26.26 -9.04
C MET A 702 -10.11 25.98 -8.14
N TYR A 703 -8.93 25.94 -8.75
CA TYR A 703 -7.66 25.96 -8.07
C TYR A 703 -7.15 27.41 -7.98
N SER A 704 -6.76 27.80 -6.79
CA SER A 704 -6.14 29.10 -6.53
C SER A 704 -5.17 28.94 -5.37
N GLN A 705 -3.89 29.05 -5.65
CA GLN A 705 -2.85 29.09 -4.62
C GLN A 705 -2.02 30.35 -4.84
N ALA A 706 -1.82 31.11 -3.77
CA ALA A 706 -1.16 32.42 -3.80
C ALA A 706 0.36 32.31 -4.04
#